data_fa71a9b8cf951ccea61dc82ce83e64b3
#
_entry.id   fa71a9b8cf951ccea61dc82ce83e64b3
#
_cell.length_a   1.000
_cell.length_b   1.000
_cell.length_c   1.000
_cell.angle_alpha   90.00
_cell.angle_beta   90.00
_cell.angle_gamma   90.00
#
_symmetry.space_group_name_H-M   'P 1'
#
loop_
_entity.id
_entity.type
_entity.pdbx_description
1 polymer ?
#
loop_
_entity_poly.entity_id
_entity_poly.type
_entity_poly.pdbx_seq_one_letter_code
_entity_poly.pdbx_strand_id
1 'polypeptide(L)'
;MTSVFQNNSSPGRKNKVLKLILGLLIFYLLVPGTVRAQWNPRNPVISLQQESDGVQLNLQSGALKLQVCSDSMIRVRYSPTTSFPSRPDFVVIRENWPATKWDMRSSDDSMTLSTPLLKVIVSRKDGSIAFQDSAGKNLFQQNEVSMTPVEFNGEKTYHAELYSKLWGSYESFYGLGQHQSGVWNYRGEAVDLSQDNTNISVPFLLSSNGYGIFWNNASRSRFNNRFLNALYLSSEVADVLDYYFLYGPEFDKIIAGYRQLTGAPPLFGKWAYGFWQCKNKYNSQDELLGVAHKYRQLHIPADNIVQDWFWWYTMGEPVFDKSRYPDPPGLVDELHRNNFHLMISFWPYFRPGTKTYEDMDSHGFFVDKTKVGAFHPAGMALYDAFNPEARKYYWHLMDQALFKIGVDAWWLDTTEPETEDRETNILVTNKTYLGNGARYVNMYPLMTTAAVYQGQRSASDKKRVFILSRSAFAGAQRNAAAVWSGDVNSDWTFFRKQIPAGLNYSISGLPYWTTDIGGFVSGNPDDPEYRELFLRWFQFGVFNPLLRVHGTRSTNQNELWSYGPEAQKILVNFDTLRYRLLLYIYSLAWMTTSQGYTPMRGLVMDFRTDSRAAGIGDQFMFGPAFLVSPVTEPGVYTRRVYLPKAKWYDFWSGAVFEGQRRMDAAAPIDKLPLFVRAGSIIPMGPEKEWSTEKPDDPIELRVYRGADGDFTLYEDENDGYNYEKDAYATIQFHWDDAGQSLTIGDRKGQFPGMLAERTFRIVFVAENHGVGIQPESKPDKIVHYSGKQISFTP
;
A
#
# COMPACT_ATOMS: atom_id res chain seq x y z
N MET A 1 -42.44 -48.48 19.26
CA MET A 1 -43.59 -49.11 18.64
C MET A 1 -43.44 -49.06 17.13
N THR A 2 -43.12 -50.16 16.60
CA THR A 2 -43.21 -50.86 15.33
C THR A 2 -44.36 -50.41 14.42
N SER A 3 -44.08 -50.24 13.14
CA SER A 3 -44.75 -50.73 11.94
C SER A 3 -44.87 -49.65 10.85
N VAL A 4 -44.74 -49.79 9.57
CA VAL A 4 -44.64 -50.87 8.59
C VAL A 4 -44.33 -50.20 7.26
N PHE A 5 -43.35 -50.65 6.54
CA PHE A 5 -43.07 -50.32 5.12
C PHE A 5 -44.09 -51.07 4.25
N GLN A 6 -44.76 -50.36 3.36
CA GLN A 6 -45.35 -50.99 2.19
C GLN A 6 -44.74 -50.38 0.91
N ASN A 7 -44.05 -51.21 0.18
CA ASN A 7 -43.63 -51.02 -1.20
C ASN A 7 -44.82 -50.99 -2.15
N ASN A 8 -44.92 -49.95 -2.96
CA ASN A 8 -45.74 -50.01 -4.20
C ASN A 8 -44.91 -49.48 -5.35
N SER A 9 -44.27 -50.40 -6.08
CA SER A 9 -43.57 -50.14 -7.33
C SER A 9 -44.54 -50.31 -8.50
N SER A 10 -44.94 -49.24 -9.13
CA SER A 10 -45.69 -49.29 -10.40
C SER A 10 -44.73 -49.28 -11.61
N PRO A 11 -44.96 -50.14 -12.65
CA PRO A 11 -44.03 -50.32 -13.79
C PRO A 11 -43.90 -49.15 -14.77
N GLY A 12 -44.64 -48.05 -14.54
CA GLY A 12 -44.67 -46.93 -15.51
C GLY A 12 -43.49 -45.89 -15.38
N ARG A 13 -42.72 -45.93 -14.28
CA ARG A 13 -41.69 -44.89 -14.04
C ARG A 13 -40.34 -45.15 -14.74
N LYS A 14 -39.98 -46.41 -15.00
CA LYS A 14 -38.70 -46.75 -15.62
C LYS A 14 -38.59 -46.32 -17.09
N ASN A 15 -39.71 -46.35 -17.81
CA ASN A 15 -39.73 -45.95 -19.25
C ASN A 15 -39.71 -44.44 -19.46
N LYS A 16 -40.15 -43.64 -18.49
CA LYS A 16 -40.07 -42.17 -18.57
C LYS A 16 -38.65 -41.62 -18.27
N VAL A 17 -37.93 -42.25 -17.35
CA VAL A 17 -36.57 -41.87 -17.03
C VAL A 17 -35.58 -42.24 -18.14
N LEU A 18 -35.79 -43.42 -18.75
CA LEU A 18 -34.97 -43.84 -19.90
C LEU A 18 -35.20 -42.98 -21.16
N LYS A 19 -36.44 -42.54 -21.40
CA LYS A 19 -36.76 -41.58 -22.46
C LYS A 19 -36.23 -40.17 -22.18
N LEU A 20 -36.16 -39.73 -20.93
CA LEU A 20 -35.55 -38.45 -20.56
C LEU A 20 -34.05 -38.47 -20.68
N ILE A 21 -33.38 -39.57 -20.31
CA ILE A 21 -31.92 -39.74 -20.45
C ILE A 21 -31.55 -39.88 -21.94
N LEU A 22 -32.33 -40.60 -22.76
CA LEU A 22 -32.10 -40.69 -24.21
C LEU A 22 -32.38 -39.34 -24.91
N GLY A 23 -33.37 -38.57 -24.45
CA GLY A 23 -33.66 -37.22 -24.92
C GLY A 23 -32.56 -36.21 -24.58
N LEU A 24 -31.98 -36.30 -23.39
CA LEU A 24 -30.83 -35.50 -22.98
C LEU A 24 -29.53 -35.86 -23.71
N LEU A 25 -29.32 -37.16 -24.00
CA LEU A 25 -28.17 -37.61 -24.81
C LEU A 25 -28.30 -37.18 -26.27
N ILE A 26 -29.51 -37.21 -26.85
CA ILE A 26 -29.75 -36.75 -28.21
C ILE A 26 -29.68 -35.22 -28.30
N PHE A 27 -30.08 -34.49 -27.24
CA PHE A 27 -29.91 -33.04 -27.19
C PHE A 27 -28.44 -32.63 -27.04
N TYR A 28 -27.62 -33.46 -26.38
CA TYR A 28 -26.17 -33.27 -26.32
C TYR A 28 -25.43 -33.57 -27.62
N LEU A 29 -26.03 -34.37 -28.50
CA LEU A 29 -25.49 -34.73 -29.85
C LEU A 29 -26.01 -33.81 -30.96
N LEU A 30 -27.04 -32.98 -30.66
CA LEU A 30 -27.63 -32.04 -31.63
C LEU A 30 -27.43 -30.57 -31.28
N VAL A 31 -26.69 -30.26 -30.18
CA VAL A 31 -26.13 -28.93 -30.02
C VAL A 31 -25.02 -28.81 -31.05
N PRO A 32 -25.18 -28.00 -32.12
CA PRO A 32 -24.08 -27.72 -33.03
C PRO A 32 -22.94 -27.27 -32.13
N GLY A 33 -21.80 -27.98 -32.26
CA GLY A 33 -20.68 -27.83 -31.38
C GLY A 33 -20.52 -26.34 -30.99
N THR A 34 -20.55 -26.06 -29.71
CA THR A 34 -20.07 -24.76 -29.23
C THR A 34 -18.83 -24.50 -30.07
N VAL A 35 -18.94 -23.52 -30.94
CA VAL A 35 -17.74 -22.93 -31.55
C VAL A 35 -16.90 -22.55 -30.35
N ARG A 36 -16.03 -23.47 -29.93
CA ARG A 36 -14.87 -23.06 -29.16
C ARG A 36 -14.29 -21.99 -30.04
N ALA A 37 -14.37 -20.75 -29.63
CA ALA A 37 -13.59 -19.70 -30.24
C ALA A 37 -12.21 -20.32 -30.37
N GLN A 38 -11.87 -20.72 -31.60
CA GLN A 38 -10.61 -21.35 -31.88
C GLN A 38 -9.66 -20.17 -31.72
N TRP A 39 -9.05 -20.07 -30.58
CA TRP A 39 -7.94 -19.16 -30.36
C TRP A 39 -7.05 -19.40 -31.56
N ASN A 40 -6.92 -18.38 -32.39
CA ASN A 40 -5.97 -18.44 -33.48
C ASN A 40 -4.65 -17.92 -32.91
N PRO A 41 -3.79 -18.79 -32.34
CA PRO A 41 -2.63 -18.38 -31.53
C PRO A 41 -1.52 -17.75 -32.41
N ARG A 42 -1.71 -17.69 -33.72
CA ARG A 42 -0.69 -17.21 -34.65
C ARG A 42 -1.07 -15.84 -35.20
N ASN A 43 -0.36 -14.83 -34.66
CA ASN A 43 -0.39 -13.48 -35.21
C ASN A 43 1.00 -13.09 -35.72
N PRO A 44 1.41 -13.64 -36.91
CA PRO A 44 2.77 -13.50 -37.37
C PRO A 44 3.16 -12.06 -37.67
N VAL A 45 4.44 -11.78 -37.51
CA VAL A 45 5.04 -10.48 -37.82
C VAL A 45 5.21 -10.35 -39.31
N ILE A 46 4.54 -9.39 -39.93
CA ILE A 46 4.60 -9.10 -41.34
C ILE A 46 5.78 -8.16 -41.69
N SER A 47 5.96 -7.14 -40.88
CA SER A 47 7.06 -6.18 -41.04
C SER A 47 7.50 -5.61 -39.69
N LEU A 48 8.71 -5.04 -39.62
CA LEU A 48 9.21 -4.36 -38.46
C LEU A 48 9.86 -3.05 -38.89
N GLN A 49 9.77 -2.08 -37.98
CA GLN A 49 10.38 -0.76 -38.10
C GLN A 49 11.11 -0.42 -36.81
N GLN A 50 12.40 -0.16 -36.91
CA GLN A 50 13.17 0.36 -35.79
C GLN A 50 12.86 1.86 -35.61
N GLU A 51 12.62 2.26 -34.36
CA GLU A 51 12.42 3.65 -33.95
C GLU A 51 13.59 4.09 -33.05
N SER A 52 13.63 5.35 -32.67
CA SER A 52 14.69 5.89 -31.82
C SER A 52 14.72 5.26 -30.42
N ASP A 53 13.54 4.87 -29.90
CA ASP A 53 13.34 4.35 -28.54
C ASP A 53 12.78 2.91 -28.53
N GLY A 54 12.83 2.18 -29.65
CA GLY A 54 12.32 0.83 -29.69
C GLY A 54 12.01 0.29 -31.08
N VAL A 55 11.04 -0.62 -31.17
CA VAL A 55 10.65 -1.31 -32.39
C VAL A 55 9.13 -1.39 -32.50
N GLN A 56 8.58 -1.00 -33.65
CA GLN A 56 7.22 -1.30 -34.03
C GLN A 56 7.18 -2.48 -34.97
N LEU A 57 6.29 -3.44 -34.69
CA LEU A 57 6.05 -4.63 -35.48
C LEU A 57 4.60 -4.60 -35.99
N ASN A 58 4.42 -4.68 -37.32
CA ASN A 58 3.11 -4.90 -37.91
C ASN A 58 2.85 -6.39 -37.93
N LEU A 59 1.76 -6.79 -37.31
CA LEU A 59 1.32 -8.18 -37.24
C LEU A 59 0.28 -8.45 -38.32
N GLN A 60 -0.06 -9.71 -38.60
CA GLN A 60 -1.18 -10.04 -39.45
C GLN A 60 -2.49 -9.38 -38.99
N SER A 61 -2.67 -9.25 -37.67
CA SER A 61 -3.78 -8.53 -37.06
C SER A 61 -3.22 -7.50 -36.07
N GLY A 62 -3.23 -6.21 -36.45
CA GLY A 62 -2.83 -5.12 -35.60
C GLY A 62 -1.33 -4.82 -35.57
N ALA A 63 -0.89 -4.10 -34.54
CA ALA A 63 0.49 -3.70 -34.34
C ALA A 63 0.93 -3.93 -32.90
N LEU A 64 2.22 -4.29 -32.77
CA LEU A 64 2.92 -4.45 -31.51
C LEU A 64 4.05 -3.41 -31.43
N LYS A 65 4.18 -2.69 -30.32
CA LYS A 65 5.29 -1.76 -30.08
C LYS A 65 6.04 -2.15 -28.83
N LEU A 66 7.35 -2.28 -28.95
CA LEU A 66 8.29 -2.43 -27.85
C LEU A 66 9.05 -1.13 -27.67
N GLN A 67 8.91 -0.47 -26.52
CA GLN A 67 9.61 0.76 -26.20
C GLN A 67 10.64 0.50 -25.08
N VAL A 68 11.88 0.89 -25.31
CA VAL A 68 12.96 0.81 -24.33
C VAL A 68 12.87 2.04 -23.42
N CYS A 69 12.41 1.85 -22.20
CA CYS A 69 12.31 2.91 -21.19
C CYS A 69 13.63 3.07 -20.42
N SER A 70 14.30 1.96 -20.14
CA SER A 70 15.62 1.93 -19.51
C SER A 70 16.30 0.58 -19.83
N ASP A 71 17.51 0.35 -19.30
CA ASP A 71 18.20 -0.94 -19.43
C ASP A 71 17.47 -2.11 -18.77
N SER A 72 16.54 -1.82 -17.83
CA SER A 72 15.76 -2.82 -17.08
C SER A 72 14.24 -2.70 -17.28
N MET A 73 13.78 -1.82 -18.18
CA MET A 73 12.35 -1.57 -18.34
C MET A 73 11.95 -1.46 -19.81
N ILE A 74 10.98 -2.30 -20.20
CA ILE A 74 10.40 -2.32 -21.55
C ILE A 74 8.90 -2.12 -21.45
N ARG A 75 8.35 -1.15 -22.19
CA ARG A 75 6.92 -0.99 -22.41
C ARG A 75 6.48 -1.81 -23.60
N VAL A 76 5.41 -2.56 -23.45
CA VAL A 76 4.79 -3.35 -24.51
C VAL A 76 3.39 -2.82 -24.76
N ARG A 77 3.11 -2.45 -26.00
CA ARG A 77 1.75 -2.05 -26.42
C ARG A 77 1.30 -2.88 -27.61
N TYR A 78 0.06 -3.34 -27.56
CA TYR A 78 -0.60 -4.00 -28.68
C TYR A 78 -1.90 -3.28 -29.00
N SER A 79 -2.10 -3.00 -30.29
CA SER A 79 -3.34 -2.44 -30.85
C SER A 79 -3.90 -3.39 -31.90
N PRO A 80 -5.22 -3.64 -31.95
CA PRO A 80 -5.83 -4.43 -33.00
C PRO A 80 -5.85 -3.70 -34.35
N THR A 81 -5.45 -2.45 -34.37
CA THR A 81 -5.26 -1.62 -35.56
C THR A 81 -3.78 -1.35 -35.81
N THR A 82 -3.42 -0.76 -36.93
CA THR A 82 -2.04 -0.37 -37.25
C THR A 82 -1.57 0.88 -36.55
N SER A 83 -2.45 1.56 -35.82
CA SER A 83 -2.15 2.77 -35.05
C SER A 83 -2.45 2.60 -33.58
N PHE A 84 -1.76 3.37 -32.73
CA PHE A 84 -1.97 3.39 -31.30
C PHE A 84 -2.79 4.63 -30.93
N PRO A 85 -3.93 4.48 -30.23
CA PRO A 85 -4.71 5.64 -29.79
C PRO A 85 -3.88 6.50 -28.82
N SER A 86 -3.97 7.82 -28.99
CA SER A 86 -3.37 8.79 -28.07
C SER A 86 -4.41 9.20 -27.06
N ARG A 87 -4.21 8.84 -25.81
CA ARG A 87 -5.00 9.31 -24.66
C ARG A 87 -4.05 9.79 -23.58
N PRO A 88 -4.45 10.79 -22.77
CA PRO A 88 -3.69 11.19 -21.60
C PRO A 88 -3.48 10.02 -20.66
N ASP A 89 -2.25 9.77 -20.26
CA ASP A 89 -1.92 8.84 -19.20
C ASP A 89 -1.80 9.61 -17.88
N PHE A 90 -2.67 9.30 -16.93
CA PHE A 90 -2.68 9.95 -15.62
C PHE A 90 -1.88 9.20 -14.57
N VAL A 91 -1.48 7.98 -14.87
CA VAL A 91 -0.72 7.11 -13.96
C VAL A 91 0.78 7.25 -14.21
N VAL A 92 1.19 7.07 -15.45
CA VAL A 92 2.59 7.22 -15.87
C VAL A 92 2.88 8.68 -16.13
N ILE A 93 3.74 9.27 -15.30
CA ILE A 93 4.11 10.68 -15.38
C ILE A 93 5.42 10.92 -16.11
N ARG A 94 6.16 9.86 -16.40
CA ARG A 94 7.45 9.95 -17.08
C ARG A 94 7.27 9.72 -18.57
N GLU A 95 7.24 10.80 -19.34
CA GLU A 95 7.10 10.75 -20.80
C GLU A 95 8.46 10.59 -21.51
N ASN A 96 9.50 11.19 -20.97
CA ASN A 96 10.85 11.20 -21.54
C ASN A 96 11.81 10.31 -20.76
N TRP A 97 12.44 9.39 -21.48
CA TRP A 97 13.40 8.45 -20.91
C TRP A 97 14.83 8.87 -21.27
N PRO A 98 15.81 8.65 -20.36
CA PRO A 98 17.22 8.83 -20.70
C PRO A 98 17.59 7.92 -21.87
N ALA A 99 18.51 8.40 -22.71
CA ALA A 99 19.03 7.56 -23.78
C ALA A 99 19.64 6.28 -23.21
N THR A 100 19.03 5.16 -23.53
CA THR A 100 19.49 3.83 -23.10
C THR A 100 20.17 3.15 -24.29
N LYS A 101 21.32 2.53 -24.06
CA LYS A 101 22.00 1.75 -25.09
C LYS A 101 21.22 0.47 -25.34
N TRP A 102 20.79 0.25 -26.56
CA TRP A 102 20.13 -0.97 -26.99
C TRP A 102 20.47 -1.30 -28.42
N ASP A 103 20.35 -2.57 -28.82
CA ASP A 103 20.50 -3.03 -30.18
C ASP A 103 19.35 -3.95 -30.59
N MET A 104 19.14 -4.06 -31.90
CA MET A 104 18.17 -4.96 -32.50
C MET A 104 18.86 -5.89 -33.51
N ARG A 105 18.52 -7.17 -33.41
CA ARG A 105 18.88 -8.17 -34.41
C ARG A 105 17.62 -8.86 -34.92
N SER A 106 17.57 -9.14 -36.22
CA SER A 106 16.43 -9.84 -36.84
C SER A 106 16.91 -10.98 -37.71
N SER A 107 16.22 -12.11 -37.61
CA SER A 107 16.33 -13.29 -38.50
C SER A 107 14.96 -13.59 -39.11
N ASP A 108 14.87 -14.66 -39.88
CA ASP A 108 13.59 -15.13 -40.42
C ASP A 108 12.64 -15.62 -39.35
N ASP A 109 13.15 -16.16 -38.23
CA ASP A 109 12.36 -16.76 -37.18
C ASP A 109 12.02 -15.78 -36.06
N SER A 110 12.90 -14.81 -35.77
CA SER A 110 12.75 -13.94 -34.58
C SER A 110 13.36 -12.56 -34.76
N MET A 111 12.89 -11.61 -33.93
CA MET A 111 13.53 -10.33 -33.67
C MET A 111 13.97 -10.31 -32.20
N THR A 112 15.20 -9.91 -31.95
CA THR A 112 15.74 -9.74 -30.58
C THR A 112 16.11 -8.28 -30.37
N LEU A 113 15.52 -7.68 -29.32
CA LEU A 113 15.91 -6.38 -28.77
C LEU A 113 16.73 -6.63 -27.50
N SER A 114 17.91 -6.03 -27.39
CA SER A 114 18.84 -6.22 -26.27
C SER A 114 19.19 -4.90 -25.62
N THR A 115 19.09 -4.83 -24.30
CA THR A 115 19.68 -3.80 -23.43
C THR A 115 20.83 -4.42 -22.64
N PRO A 116 21.57 -3.65 -21.84
CA PRO A 116 22.60 -4.22 -20.95
C PRO A 116 22.10 -5.31 -19.99
N LEU A 117 20.82 -5.24 -19.58
CA LEU A 117 20.24 -6.15 -18.58
C LEU A 117 19.20 -7.13 -19.13
N LEU A 118 18.56 -6.82 -20.24
CA LEU A 118 17.44 -7.60 -20.80
C LEU A 118 17.69 -8.01 -22.24
N LYS A 119 17.12 -9.17 -22.61
CA LYS A 119 16.87 -9.60 -23.99
C LYS A 119 15.37 -9.82 -24.16
N VAL A 120 14.77 -9.18 -25.15
CA VAL A 120 13.36 -9.34 -25.52
C VAL A 120 13.32 -9.97 -26.91
N ILE A 121 12.80 -11.19 -26.98
CA ILE A 121 12.78 -11.99 -28.21
C ILE A 121 11.33 -12.09 -28.68
N VAL A 122 11.04 -11.58 -29.87
CA VAL A 122 9.74 -11.70 -30.52
C VAL A 122 9.80 -12.78 -31.60
N SER A 123 8.97 -13.79 -31.51
CA SER A 123 8.79 -14.80 -32.54
C SER A 123 8.07 -14.19 -33.73
N ARG A 124 8.67 -14.28 -34.91
CA ARG A 124 8.03 -13.78 -36.14
C ARG A 124 6.87 -14.66 -36.62
N LYS A 125 6.85 -15.90 -36.16
CA LYS A 125 5.84 -16.89 -36.55
C LYS A 125 4.47 -16.68 -35.91
N ASP A 126 4.45 -16.14 -34.70
CA ASP A 126 3.23 -16.05 -33.87
C ASP A 126 3.12 -14.80 -33.04
N GLY A 127 4.11 -13.91 -33.08
CA GLY A 127 4.10 -12.65 -32.29
C GLY A 127 4.32 -12.81 -30.80
N SER A 128 4.64 -14.01 -30.30
CA SER A 128 4.93 -14.22 -28.88
C SER A 128 6.23 -13.52 -28.45
N ILE A 129 6.31 -13.12 -27.17
CA ILE A 129 7.44 -12.37 -26.62
C ILE A 129 8.05 -13.14 -25.47
N ALA A 130 9.36 -13.40 -25.52
CA ALA A 130 10.13 -13.92 -24.39
C ALA A 130 11.02 -12.83 -23.79
N PHE A 131 10.97 -12.68 -22.47
CA PHE A 131 11.86 -11.82 -21.71
C PHE A 131 12.92 -12.68 -21.01
N GLN A 132 14.17 -12.34 -21.22
CA GLN A 132 15.32 -13.00 -20.63
C GLN A 132 16.23 -11.96 -19.97
N ASP A 133 16.96 -12.37 -18.95
CA ASP A 133 18.08 -11.57 -18.46
C ASP A 133 19.27 -11.58 -19.43
N SER A 134 20.31 -10.78 -19.15
CA SER A 134 21.50 -10.72 -19.99
C SER A 134 22.26 -12.06 -20.10
N ALA A 135 22.11 -12.95 -19.11
CA ALA A 135 22.69 -14.29 -19.12
C ALA A 135 21.85 -15.31 -19.92
N GLY A 136 20.65 -14.93 -20.40
CA GLY A 136 19.76 -15.79 -21.18
C GLY A 136 18.79 -16.64 -20.33
N LYS A 137 18.66 -16.36 -19.01
CA LYS A 137 17.66 -16.99 -18.18
C LYS A 137 16.27 -16.46 -18.54
N ASN A 138 15.33 -17.34 -18.84
CA ASN A 138 13.93 -16.97 -19.06
C ASN A 138 13.32 -16.38 -17.78
N LEU A 139 12.74 -15.19 -17.90
CA LEU A 139 12.04 -14.47 -16.85
C LEU A 139 10.52 -14.59 -17.03
N PHE A 140 10.02 -14.22 -18.21
CA PHE A 140 8.61 -14.18 -18.52
C PHE A 140 8.37 -14.48 -20.01
N GLN A 141 7.22 -15.09 -20.32
CA GLN A 141 6.81 -15.39 -21.69
C GLN A 141 5.38 -14.88 -21.91
N GLN A 142 5.19 -13.86 -22.73
CA GLN A 142 3.90 -13.54 -23.31
C GLN A 142 3.66 -14.48 -24.48
N ASN A 143 2.73 -15.42 -24.35
CA ASN A 143 2.41 -16.34 -25.43
C ASN A 143 1.40 -15.74 -26.39
N GLU A 144 0.37 -15.09 -25.84
CA GLU A 144 -0.73 -14.58 -26.63
C GLU A 144 -1.24 -13.26 -26.03
N VAL A 145 -1.74 -12.39 -26.90
CA VAL A 145 -2.54 -11.23 -26.53
C VAL A 145 -3.78 -11.18 -27.40
N SER A 146 -4.89 -10.77 -26.82
CA SER A 146 -6.11 -10.54 -27.57
C SER A 146 -6.78 -9.23 -27.17
N MET A 147 -7.45 -8.62 -28.15
CA MET A 147 -8.34 -7.49 -27.94
C MET A 147 -9.64 -7.80 -28.70
N THR A 148 -10.63 -8.30 -27.95
CA THR A 148 -11.94 -8.67 -28.49
C THR A 148 -12.86 -7.46 -28.49
N PRO A 149 -13.47 -7.08 -29.63
CA PRO A 149 -14.39 -5.95 -29.69
C PRO A 149 -15.58 -6.16 -28.75
N VAL A 150 -15.89 -5.16 -27.97
CA VAL A 150 -17.07 -5.11 -27.08
C VAL A 150 -17.73 -3.74 -27.18
N GLU A 151 -19.00 -3.67 -26.83
CA GLU A 151 -19.70 -2.40 -26.64
C GLU A 151 -20.00 -2.21 -25.16
N PHE A 152 -19.60 -1.08 -24.62
CA PHE A 152 -19.78 -0.76 -23.21
C PHE A 152 -20.34 0.67 -23.07
N ASN A 153 -21.49 0.83 -22.41
CA ASN A 153 -22.21 2.12 -22.29
C ASN A 153 -22.42 2.84 -23.64
N GLY A 154 -22.72 2.08 -24.72
CA GLY A 154 -22.94 2.63 -26.07
C GLY A 154 -21.66 3.05 -26.80
N GLU A 155 -20.47 2.75 -26.26
CA GLU A 155 -19.19 3.00 -26.93
C GLU A 155 -18.52 1.70 -27.34
N LYS A 156 -17.98 1.66 -28.56
CA LYS A 156 -17.16 0.54 -29.07
C LYS A 156 -15.78 0.62 -28.42
N THR A 157 -15.32 -0.48 -27.88
CA THR A 157 -14.05 -0.65 -27.20
C THR A 157 -13.60 -2.11 -27.32
N TYR A 158 -12.65 -2.53 -26.49
CA TYR A 158 -12.15 -3.90 -26.49
C TYR A 158 -12.07 -4.46 -25.07
N HIS A 159 -12.33 -5.75 -24.95
CA HIS A 159 -11.84 -6.56 -23.83
C HIS A 159 -10.40 -6.97 -24.15
N ALA A 160 -9.45 -6.63 -23.27
CA ALA A 160 -8.04 -6.95 -23.46
C ALA A 160 -7.63 -8.13 -22.59
N GLU A 161 -6.82 -9.04 -23.13
CA GLU A 161 -6.33 -10.20 -22.41
C GLU A 161 -4.90 -10.55 -22.84
N LEU A 162 -4.06 -10.89 -21.85
CA LEU A 162 -2.73 -11.45 -21.99
C LEU A 162 -2.72 -12.84 -21.40
N TYR A 163 -2.18 -13.80 -22.15
CA TYR A 163 -1.90 -15.16 -21.70
C TYR A 163 -0.40 -15.41 -21.66
N SER A 164 0.06 -15.97 -20.54
CA SER A 164 1.43 -16.42 -20.34
C SER A 164 1.45 -17.86 -19.86
N LYS A 165 2.23 -18.69 -20.55
CA LYS A 165 2.58 -20.03 -20.08
C LYS A 165 3.77 -19.93 -19.14
N LEU A 166 3.58 -20.38 -17.91
CA LEU A 166 4.63 -20.35 -16.89
C LEU A 166 5.53 -21.58 -17.04
N TRP A 167 6.84 -21.33 -17.04
CA TRP A 167 7.87 -22.37 -17.11
C TRP A 167 8.48 -22.53 -15.72
N GLY A 168 8.07 -23.57 -15.00
CA GLY A 168 8.62 -23.89 -13.68
C GLY A 168 7.57 -23.96 -12.59
N SER A 169 7.78 -24.88 -11.64
CA SER A 169 6.77 -25.28 -10.68
C SER A 169 6.63 -24.38 -9.46
N TYR A 170 7.49 -23.37 -9.26
CA TYR A 170 7.59 -22.66 -7.95
C TYR A 170 7.61 -21.13 -8.04
N GLU A 171 7.16 -20.54 -9.14
CA GLU A 171 7.05 -19.09 -9.24
C GLU A 171 5.95 -18.57 -8.32
N SER A 172 6.27 -17.58 -7.50
CA SER A 172 5.36 -16.91 -6.56
C SER A 172 5.02 -15.52 -7.07
N PHE A 173 3.80 -15.09 -6.80
CA PHE A 173 3.27 -13.78 -7.25
C PHE A 173 2.77 -12.97 -6.08
N TYR A 174 3.08 -11.68 -6.07
CA TYR A 174 2.76 -10.73 -5.00
C TYR A 174 2.27 -9.41 -5.58
N GLY A 175 1.78 -8.53 -4.71
CA GLY A 175 1.35 -7.19 -5.11
C GLY A 175 -0.13 -7.10 -5.36
N LEU A 176 -0.56 -6.46 -6.45
CA LEU A 176 -1.94 -6.24 -6.85
C LEU A 176 -2.78 -5.37 -5.88
N GLY A 177 -2.15 -4.74 -4.89
CA GLY A 177 -2.81 -3.89 -3.91
C GLY A 177 -3.22 -4.64 -2.63
N GLN A 178 -4.26 -4.15 -1.95
CA GLN A 178 -4.80 -4.69 -0.71
C GLN A 178 -6.04 -5.53 -0.99
N HIS A 179 -6.05 -6.78 -0.52
CA HIS A 179 -7.23 -7.65 -0.61
C HIS A 179 -7.44 -8.41 0.71
N GLN A 180 -8.67 -8.47 1.21
CA GLN A 180 -9.02 -9.13 2.49
C GLN A 180 -9.19 -10.65 2.34
N SER A 181 -8.49 -11.26 1.39
CA SER A 181 -8.49 -12.71 1.16
C SER A 181 -7.67 -13.49 2.20
N GLY A 182 -6.73 -12.81 2.89
CA GLY A 182 -5.73 -13.46 3.75
C GLY A 182 -4.59 -14.14 2.98
N VAL A 183 -4.50 -13.94 1.68
CA VAL A 183 -3.49 -14.54 0.80
C VAL A 183 -2.32 -13.58 0.64
N TRP A 184 -1.10 -14.09 0.88
CA TRP A 184 0.16 -13.38 0.60
C TRP A 184 0.68 -13.68 -0.82
N ASN A 185 0.79 -14.96 -1.15
CA ASN A 185 1.32 -15.43 -2.42
C ASN A 185 0.15 -15.86 -3.33
N TYR A 186 -0.07 -15.14 -4.42
CA TYR A 186 -1.17 -15.38 -5.36
C TYR A 186 -0.94 -16.53 -6.34
N ARG A 187 0.06 -17.38 -6.11
CA ARG A 187 0.21 -18.62 -6.87
C ARG A 187 -1.00 -19.53 -6.65
N GLY A 188 -1.67 -19.91 -7.72
CA GLY A 188 -2.88 -20.74 -7.68
C GLY A 188 -4.17 -19.95 -7.42
N GLU A 189 -4.10 -18.61 -7.40
CA GLU A 189 -5.21 -17.73 -7.07
C GLU A 189 -5.71 -16.91 -8.26
N ALA A 190 -6.86 -16.29 -8.07
CA ALA A 190 -7.35 -15.24 -8.95
C ALA A 190 -7.73 -14.02 -8.09
N VAL A 191 -7.45 -12.83 -8.62
CA VAL A 191 -7.71 -11.55 -7.96
C VAL A 191 -8.46 -10.65 -8.92
N ASP A 192 -9.63 -10.19 -8.51
CA ASP A 192 -10.39 -9.16 -9.23
C ASP A 192 -9.85 -7.78 -8.82
N LEU A 193 -9.41 -7.02 -9.79
CA LEU A 193 -8.84 -5.69 -9.62
C LEU A 193 -9.94 -4.64 -9.85
N SER A 194 -10.71 -4.42 -8.80
CA SER A 194 -11.75 -3.40 -8.70
C SER A 194 -11.67 -2.76 -7.32
N GLN A 195 -11.83 -1.44 -7.26
CA GLN A 195 -11.89 -0.73 -5.98
C GLN A 195 -13.19 -1.08 -5.24
N ASP A 196 -13.08 -1.24 -3.92
CA ASP A 196 -14.20 -1.51 -3.04
C ASP A 196 -13.82 -1.15 -1.60
N ASN A 197 -14.77 -0.99 -0.69
CA ASN A 197 -14.45 -0.89 0.73
C ASN A 197 -13.64 -2.13 1.15
N THR A 198 -12.54 -1.96 1.83
CA THR A 198 -11.57 -2.99 2.23
C THR A 198 -10.67 -3.58 1.12
N ASN A 199 -10.96 -3.35 -0.15
CA ASN A 199 -10.12 -3.81 -1.26
C ASN A 199 -9.58 -2.64 -2.08
N ILE A 200 -8.27 -2.59 -2.26
CA ILE A 200 -7.56 -1.57 -3.03
C ILE A 200 -6.81 -2.26 -4.16
N SER A 201 -7.18 -1.94 -5.39
CA SER A 201 -6.63 -2.58 -6.58
C SER A 201 -5.52 -1.74 -7.20
N VAL A 202 -4.32 -2.32 -7.28
CA VAL A 202 -3.15 -1.74 -7.94
C VAL A 202 -2.66 -2.76 -8.96
N PRO A 203 -2.73 -2.49 -10.28
CA PRO A 203 -2.42 -3.48 -11.31
C PRO A 203 -0.90 -3.64 -11.50
N PHE A 204 -0.17 -3.89 -10.41
CA PHE A 204 1.26 -4.15 -10.39
C PHE A 204 1.56 -5.48 -9.72
N LEU A 205 1.96 -6.45 -10.54
CA LEU A 205 2.33 -7.81 -10.16
C LEU A 205 3.84 -7.94 -10.03
N LEU A 206 4.32 -8.59 -8.98
CA LEU A 206 5.73 -8.91 -8.79
C LEU A 206 5.94 -10.41 -8.71
N SER A 207 6.99 -10.89 -9.37
CA SER A 207 7.36 -12.30 -9.42
C SER A 207 8.62 -12.60 -8.64
N SER A 208 8.64 -13.74 -7.95
CA SER A 208 9.86 -14.30 -7.32
C SER A 208 11.00 -14.57 -8.31
N ASN A 209 10.72 -14.60 -9.61
CA ASN A 209 11.74 -14.69 -10.66
C ASN A 209 12.52 -13.41 -10.90
N GLY A 210 12.17 -12.32 -10.18
CA GLY A 210 12.88 -11.03 -10.21
C GLY A 210 12.42 -10.10 -11.33
N TYR A 211 11.13 -10.12 -11.63
CA TYR A 211 10.48 -9.16 -12.53
C TYR A 211 9.16 -8.65 -11.96
N GLY A 212 8.69 -7.52 -12.48
CA GLY A 212 7.36 -6.98 -12.26
C GLY A 212 6.64 -6.71 -13.58
N ILE A 213 5.31 -6.81 -13.55
CA ILE A 213 4.43 -6.41 -14.65
C ILE A 213 3.50 -5.32 -14.13
N PHE A 214 3.66 -4.11 -14.63
CA PHE A 214 2.69 -3.05 -14.40
C PHE A 214 1.72 -3.03 -15.58
N TRP A 215 0.48 -3.47 -15.32
CA TRP A 215 -0.62 -3.52 -16.27
C TRP A 215 -1.31 -2.16 -16.32
N ASN A 216 -0.97 -1.35 -17.32
CA ASN A 216 -1.39 0.05 -17.41
C ASN A 216 -2.81 0.19 -17.96
N ASN A 217 -3.78 -0.22 -17.16
CA ASN A 217 -5.20 -0.12 -17.47
C ASN A 217 -5.99 0.24 -16.20
N ALA A 218 -6.84 1.26 -16.27
CA ALA A 218 -7.63 1.77 -15.14
C ALA A 218 -9.08 1.25 -15.10
N SER A 219 -9.49 0.40 -16.07
CA SER A 219 -10.77 -0.30 -15.97
C SER A 219 -10.70 -1.45 -14.99
N ARG A 220 -11.82 -2.07 -14.67
CA ARG A 220 -11.81 -3.33 -13.93
C ARG A 220 -10.97 -4.35 -14.67
N SER A 221 -10.08 -4.98 -13.92
CA SER A 221 -9.11 -5.93 -14.45
C SER A 221 -9.10 -7.20 -13.62
N ARG A 222 -8.45 -8.24 -14.11
CA ARG A 222 -8.34 -9.50 -13.38
C ARG A 222 -6.99 -10.14 -13.58
N PHE A 223 -6.38 -10.57 -12.47
CA PHE A 223 -5.29 -11.53 -12.43
C PHE A 223 -5.86 -12.94 -12.21
N ASN A 224 -5.36 -13.94 -12.92
CA ASN A 224 -5.78 -15.34 -12.74
C ASN A 224 -4.61 -16.29 -12.96
N ASN A 225 -4.24 -17.03 -11.92
CA ASN A 225 -3.25 -18.11 -11.93
C ASN A 225 -3.82 -19.42 -11.37
N ARG A 226 -5.13 -19.61 -11.38
CA ARG A 226 -5.76 -20.86 -10.89
C ARG A 226 -5.25 -22.09 -11.60
N PHE A 227 -4.87 -21.94 -12.87
CA PHE A 227 -4.09 -22.96 -13.57
C PHE A 227 -2.61 -22.66 -13.33
N LEU A 228 -1.97 -23.43 -12.45
CA LEU A 228 -0.61 -23.16 -11.94
C LEU A 228 0.48 -23.00 -13.01
N ASN A 229 0.24 -23.46 -14.22
CA ASN A 229 1.13 -23.33 -15.37
C ASN A 229 0.71 -22.21 -16.34
N ALA A 230 -0.26 -21.39 -15.98
CA ALA A 230 -0.77 -20.31 -16.79
C ALA A 230 -1.06 -19.05 -15.95
N LEU A 231 -0.78 -17.90 -16.53
CA LEU A 231 -1.12 -16.59 -15.97
C LEU A 231 -1.94 -15.84 -17.01
N TYR A 232 -3.04 -15.27 -16.56
CA TYR A 232 -3.90 -14.40 -17.36
C TYR A 232 -3.98 -13.03 -16.67
N LEU A 233 -3.85 -11.97 -17.47
CA LEU A 233 -4.20 -10.60 -17.10
C LEU A 233 -5.24 -10.13 -18.08
N SER A 234 -6.35 -9.60 -17.61
CA SER A 234 -7.42 -9.10 -18.47
C SER A 234 -8.03 -7.80 -17.95
N SER A 235 -8.63 -7.02 -18.85
CA SER A 235 -9.37 -5.79 -18.56
C SER A 235 -10.68 -5.76 -19.31
N GLU A 236 -11.74 -5.32 -18.64
CA GLU A 236 -13.09 -5.24 -19.23
C GLU A 236 -13.15 -4.23 -20.38
N VAL A 237 -12.46 -3.10 -20.23
CA VAL A 237 -12.46 -2.00 -21.19
C VAL A 237 -11.04 -1.55 -21.47
N ALA A 238 -10.65 -1.59 -22.75
CA ALA A 238 -9.34 -1.12 -23.20
C ALA A 238 -9.39 -0.54 -24.61
N ASP A 239 -8.58 0.47 -24.90
CA ASP A 239 -8.36 0.97 -26.27
C ASP A 239 -7.04 0.43 -26.84
N VAL A 240 -6.14 0.03 -25.97
CA VAL A 240 -4.84 -0.58 -26.25
C VAL A 240 -4.50 -1.53 -25.11
N LEU A 241 -3.86 -2.64 -25.40
CA LEU A 241 -3.22 -3.44 -24.37
C LEU A 241 -1.87 -2.80 -24.09
N ASP A 242 -1.60 -2.42 -22.85
CA ASP A 242 -0.41 -1.67 -22.45
C ASP A 242 0.12 -2.19 -21.10
N TYR A 243 1.38 -2.60 -21.10
CA TYR A 243 2.03 -2.97 -19.85
C TYR A 243 3.53 -2.63 -19.88
N TYR A 244 4.09 -2.48 -18.69
CA TYR A 244 5.52 -2.33 -18.50
C TYR A 244 6.08 -3.59 -17.87
N PHE A 245 7.12 -4.15 -18.50
CA PHE A 245 7.94 -5.19 -17.91
C PHE A 245 9.14 -4.55 -17.23
N LEU A 246 9.27 -4.78 -15.92
CA LEU A 246 10.33 -4.23 -15.06
C LEU A 246 11.19 -5.38 -14.57
N TYR A 247 12.49 -5.27 -14.79
CA TYR A 247 13.47 -6.25 -14.33
C TYR A 247 14.32 -5.66 -13.22
N GLY A 248 14.66 -6.48 -12.28
CA GLY A 248 15.65 -6.29 -11.25
C GLY A 248 15.63 -7.54 -10.40
N PRO A 249 16.73 -8.27 -10.21
CA PRO A 249 16.66 -9.48 -9.42
C PRO A 249 16.14 -9.20 -7.99
N GLU A 250 16.35 -7.97 -7.50
CA GLU A 250 15.89 -7.51 -6.19
C GLU A 250 14.55 -6.76 -6.31
N PHE A 251 13.60 -7.05 -5.42
CA PHE A 251 12.28 -6.41 -5.40
C PHE A 251 12.38 -4.88 -5.28
N ASP A 252 13.33 -4.37 -4.51
CA ASP A 252 13.52 -2.92 -4.35
C ASP A 252 13.87 -2.24 -5.68
N LYS A 253 14.64 -2.90 -6.57
CA LYS A 253 14.94 -2.37 -7.90
C LYS A 253 13.70 -2.30 -8.80
N ILE A 254 12.85 -3.33 -8.73
CA ILE A 254 11.57 -3.37 -9.48
C ILE A 254 10.64 -2.26 -8.98
N ILE A 255 10.49 -2.10 -7.66
CA ILE A 255 9.65 -1.07 -7.04
C ILE A 255 10.20 0.34 -7.34
N ALA A 256 11.51 0.54 -7.28
CA ALA A 256 12.12 1.80 -7.65
C ALA A 256 11.87 2.14 -9.13
N GLY A 257 11.94 1.16 -10.03
CA GLY A 257 11.56 1.32 -11.44
C GLY A 257 10.08 1.71 -11.61
N TYR A 258 9.18 1.05 -10.88
CA TYR A 258 7.77 1.42 -10.87
C TYR A 258 7.54 2.87 -10.37
N ARG A 259 8.25 3.29 -9.33
CA ARG A 259 8.15 4.68 -8.83
C ARG A 259 8.79 5.70 -9.76
N GLN A 260 9.75 5.30 -10.61
CA GLN A 260 10.22 6.16 -11.71
C GLN A 260 9.14 6.40 -12.77
N LEU A 261 8.27 5.40 -13.02
CA LEU A 261 7.12 5.55 -13.91
C LEU A 261 6.04 6.45 -13.29
N THR A 262 5.69 6.19 -12.04
CA THR A 262 4.44 6.66 -11.42
C THR A 262 4.63 7.78 -10.40
N GLY A 263 5.86 8.15 -10.10
CA GLY A 263 6.25 9.18 -9.14
C GLY A 263 6.65 8.62 -7.77
N ALA A 264 7.64 9.26 -7.15
CA ALA A 264 8.07 8.94 -5.80
C ALA A 264 7.08 9.50 -4.75
N PRO A 265 6.90 8.82 -3.60
CA PRO A 265 6.13 9.38 -2.50
C PRO A 265 6.90 10.55 -1.86
N PRO A 266 6.27 11.70 -1.60
CA PRO A 266 6.88 12.76 -0.81
C PRO A 266 7.03 12.35 0.65
N LEU A 267 7.93 13.02 1.37
CA LEU A 267 8.11 12.81 2.80
C LEU A 267 6.99 13.53 3.57
N PHE A 268 6.34 12.83 4.50
CA PHE A 268 5.38 13.44 5.42
C PHE A 268 6.07 14.26 6.53
N GLY A 269 5.33 15.12 7.20
CA GLY A 269 5.75 15.71 8.45
C GLY A 269 6.10 14.62 9.48
N LYS A 270 7.13 14.83 10.29
CA LYS A 270 7.59 13.83 11.27
C LYS A 270 6.48 13.38 12.23
N TRP A 271 5.57 14.30 12.57
CA TRP A 271 4.38 14.06 13.37
C TRP A 271 3.46 12.96 12.81
N ALA A 272 3.41 12.79 11.49
CA ALA A 272 2.57 11.77 10.85
C ALA A 272 3.00 10.33 11.19
N TYR A 273 4.26 10.13 11.57
CA TYR A 273 4.78 8.82 11.98
C TYR A 273 4.59 8.52 13.48
N GLY A 274 4.13 9.49 14.26
CA GLY A 274 3.67 9.32 15.63
C GLY A 274 2.31 8.63 15.73
N PHE A 275 1.70 8.68 16.91
CA PHE A 275 0.42 8.04 17.18
C PHE A 275 -0.77 8.91 16.74
N TRP A 276 -1.78 8.27 16.16
CA TRP A 276 -3.03 8.84 15.71
C TRP A 276 -4.19 8.33 16.57
N GLN A 277 -4.72 9.20 17.44
CA GLN A 277 -5.95 8.92 18.18
C GLN A 277 -7.16 9.18 17.32
N CYS A 278 -7.97 8.15 17.09
CA CYS A 278 -9.21 8.24 16.35
C CYS A 278 -10.28 7.33 16.96
N LYS A 279 -11.53 7.69 16.81
CA LYS A 279 -12.71 6.89 17.07
C LYS A 279 -13.83 7.29 16.10
N ASN A 280 -14.89 6.48 16.03
CA ASN A 280 -16.02 6.69 15.12
C ASN A 280 -16.52 8.15 15.13
N LYS A 281 -16.66 8.77 16.30
CA LYS A 281 -17.03 10.18 16.41
C LYS A 281 -16.66 10.78 17.75
N TYR A 282 -16.41 12.09 17.74
CA TYR A 282 -16.51 12.97 18.90
C TYR A 282 -17.84 13.73 18.80
N ASN A 283 -18.62 13.76 19.87
CA ASN A 283 -19.96 14.36 19.85
C ASN A 283 -19.93 15.88 19.91
N SER A 284 -18.81 16.45 20.38
CA SER A 284 -18.63 17.90 20.51
C SER A 284 -17.15 18.29 20.46
N GLN A 285 -16.93 19.59 20.26
CA GLN A 285 -15.63 20.24 20.43
C GLN A 285 -15.01 19.96 21.80
N ASP A 286 -15.81 20.07 22.88
CA ASP A 286 -15.35 19.84 24.26
C ASP A 286 -14.92 18.38 24.49
N GLU A 287 -15.64 17.40 23.92
CA GLU A 287 -15.24 15.98 24.00
C GLU A 287 -13.89 15.77 23.30
N LEU A 288 -13.70 16.30 22.09
CA LEU A 288 -12.46 16.16 21.34
C LEU A 288 -11.28 16.81 22.09
N LEU A 289 -11.43 18.04 22.56
CA LEU A 289 -10.42 18.74 23.37
C LEU A 289 -10.15 18.01 24.67
N GLY A 290 -11.19 17.50 25.35
CA GLY A 290 -11.05 16.74 26.59
C GLY A 290 -10.19 15.49 26.42
N VAL A 291 -10.29 14.81 25.28
CA VAL A 291 -9.44 13.66 24.94
C VAL A 291 -7.98 14.10 24.72
N ALA A 292 -7.75 15.16 23.95
CA ALA A 292 -6.41 15.71 23.73
C ALA A 292 -5.73 16.13 25.03
N HIS A 293 -6.44 16.88 25.89
CA HIS A 293 -5.94 17.28 27.21
C HIS A 293 -5.62 16.08 28.10
N LYS A 294 -6.45 15.03 28.05
CA LYS A 294 -6.22 13.83 28.86
C LYS A 294 -4.99 13.04 28.43
N TYR A 295 -4.66 13.00 27.13
CA TYR A 295 -3.38 12.44 26.66
C TYR A 295 -2.19 13.16 27.31
N ARG A 296 -2.19 14.50 27.31
CA ARG A 296 -1.13 15.30 27.96
C ARG A 296 -1.12 15.11 29.46
N GLN A 297 -2.29 15.13 30.15
CA GLN A 297 -2.41 14.90 31.58
C GLN A 297 -1.85 13.54 32.03
N LEU A 298 -2.02 12.51 31.18
CA LEU A 298 -1.55 11.16 31.46
C LEU A 298 -0.12 10.89 30.95
N HIS A 299 0.52 11.89 30.34
CA HIS A 299 1.84 11.77 29.70
C HIS A 299 1.91 10.62 28.69
N ILE A 300 0.82 10.39 27.94
CA ILE A 300 0.76 9.37 26.89
C ILE A 300 1.17 10.02 25.57
N PRO A 301 2.16 9.44 24.86
CA PRO A 301 2.59 9.97 23.57
C PRO A 301 1.44 10.06 22.57
N ALA A 302 1.31 11.21 21.89
CA ALA A 302 0.37 11.39 20.77
C ALA A 302 0.71 12.65 19.99
N ASP A 303 0.75 12.57 18.67
CA ASP A 303 0.89 13.73 17.78
C ASP A 303 -0.44 14.15 17.16
N ASN A 304 -1.39 13.22 16.99
CA ASN A 304 -2.50 13.43 16.09
C ASN A 304 -3.84 13.05 16.73
N ILE A 305 -4.86 13.85 16.45
CA ILE A 305 -6.26 13.53 16.74
C ILE A 305 -7.09 13.67 15.47
N VAL A 306 -8.09 12.80 15.32
CA VAL A 306 -8.83 12.68 14.07
C VAL A 306 -10.31 12.91 14.29
N GLN A 307 -10.87 13.93 13.64
CA GLN A 307 -12.31 14.16 13.59
C GLN A 307 -12.90 13.48 12.37
N ASP A 308 -13.71 12.47 12.58
CA ASP A 308 -14.48 11.79 11.55
C ASP A 308 -15.71 12.60 11.10
N TRP A 309 -16.53 12.05 10.24
CA TRP A 309 -17.56 12.70 9.45
C TRP A 309 -18.65 13.48 10.21
N PHE A 310 -18.74 13.43 11.51
CA PHE A 310 -19.78 14.10 12.33
C PHE A 310 -19.59 15.60 12.58
N TRP A 311 -18.60 16.26 11.97
CA TRP A 311 -18.31 17.67 12.22
C TRP A 311 -19.24 18.64 11.50
N TRP A 312 -19.82 18.22 10.36
CA TRP A 312 -20.69 19.09 9.55
C TRP A 312 -22.15 19.07 10.02
N TYR A 313 -22.86 20.14 9.67
CA TYR A 313 -24.31 20.26 9.88
C TYR A 313 -25.08 19.29 8.97
N THR A 314 -24.70 19.24 7.70
CA THR A 314 -25.28 18.33 6.70
C THR A 314 -24.16 17.72 5.88
N MET A 315 -24.24 16.41 5.61
CA MET A 315 -23.26 15.70 4.81
C MET A 315 -23.10 16.35 3.42
N GLY A 316 -21.85 16.60 3.00
CA GLY A 316 -21.51 17.25 1.73
C GLY A 316 -21.60 18.77 1.75
N GLU A 317 -22.01 19.38 2.86
CA GLU A 317 -21.89 20.82 3.08
C GLU A 317 -20.73 21.09 4.04
N PRO A 318 -19.61 21.72 3.58
CA PRO A 318 -18.43 21.88 4.42
C PRO A 318 -18.59 23.02 5.45
N VAL A 319 -19.58 22.90 6.29
CA VAL A 319 -19.91 23.86 7.35
C VAL A 319 -20.02 23.12 8.66
N PHE A 320 -19.25 23.55 9.67
CA PHE A 320 -19.32 22.98 11.01
C PHE A 320 -20.71 23.13 11.64
N ASP A 321 -21.17 22.09 12.28
CA ASP A 321 -22.36 22.15 13.13
C ASP A 321 -22.05 22.96 14.38
N LYS A 322 -22.47 24.22 14.40
CA LYS A 322 -22.19 25.15 15.49
C LYS A 322 -22.77 24.73 16.85
N SER A 323 -23.77 23.85 16.85
CA SER A 323 -24.30 23.32 18.12
C SER A 323 -23.33 22.34 18.79
N ARG A 324 -22.47 21.71 18.01
CA ARG A 324 -21.46 20.76 18.48
C ARG A 324 -20.05 21.33 18.47
N TYR A 325 -19.75 22.15 17.49
CA TYR A 325 -18.46 22.81 17.25
C TYR A 325 -18.67 24.33 17.18
N PRO A 326 -18.87 25.02 18.31
CA PRO A 326 -19.21 26.45 18.33
C PRO A 326 -18.08 27.34 17.84
N ASP A 327 -16.82 26.95 18.03
CA ASP A 327 -15.63 27.70 17.65
C ASP A 327 -14.56 26.81 16.99
N PRO A 328 -14.70 26.45 15.69
CA PRO A 328 -13.74 25.60 15.01
C PRO A 328 -12.30 26.19 14.93
N PRO A 329 -12.09 27.51 14.67
CA PRO A 329 -10.74 28.07 14.76
C PRO A 329 -10.13 27.93 16.15
N GLY A 330 -10.87 28.24 17.20
CA GLY A 330 -10.40 28.06 18.59
C GLY A 330 -10.11 26.60 18.94
N LEU A 331 -10.87 25.66 18.40
CA LEU A 331 -10.58 24.22 18.51
C LEU A 331 -9.19 23.89 17.96
N VAL A 332 -8.90 24.30 16.72
CA VAL A 332 -7.61 24.02 16.05
C VAL A 332 -6.46 24.69 16.81
N ASP A 333 -6.63 25.96 17.19
CA ASP A 333 -5.63 26.71 17.96
C ASP A 333 -5.33 26.04 19.33
N GLU A 334 -6.35 25.51 20.00
CA GLU A 334 -6.17 24.79 21.28
C GLU A 334 -5.45 23.47 21.09
N LEU A 335 -5.76 22.72 20.05
CA LEU A 335 -5.05 21.49 19.70
C LEU A 335 -3.57 21.78 19.40
N HIS A 336 -3.28 22.83 18.60
CA HIS A 336 -1.90 23.22 18.28
C HIS A 336 -1.14 23.68 19.54
N ARG A 337 -1.77 24.42 20.47
CA ARG A 337 -1.15 24.78 21.76
C ARG A 337 -0.80 23.56 22.61
N ASN A 338 -1.56 22.48 22.45
CA ASN A 338 -1.28 21.20 23.08
C ASN A 338 -0.43 20.26 22.20
N ASN A 339 0.17 20.76 21.12
CA ASN A 339 1.02 20.02 20.19
C ASN A 339 0.31 18.80 19.55
N PHE A 340 -0.97 18.95 19.22
CA PHE A 340 -1.73 18.02 18.40
C PHE A 340 -1.95 18.57 17.01
N HIS A 341 -1.82 17.71 16.00
CA HIS A 341 -2.26 17.95 14.64
C HIS A 341 -3.69 17.38 14.46
N LEU A 342 -4.52 18.11 13.73
CA LEU A 342 -5.89 17.69 13.44
C LEU A 342 -6.01 17.14 12.03
N MET A 343 -6.48 15.89 11.91
CA MET A 343 -7.00 15.34 10.66
C MET A 343 -8.53 15.41 10.68
N ILE A 344 -9.13 15.77 9.55
CA ILE A 344 -10.59 15.84 9.43
C ILE A 344 -11.08 15.08 8.20
N SER A 345 -12.24 14.42 8.34
CA SER A 345 -12.86 13.65 7.26
C SER A 345 -13.55 14.57 6.24
N PHE A 346 -13.34 14.31 4.95
CA PHE A 346 -13.97 15.03 3.85
C PHE A 346 -14.34 14.02 2.74
N TRP A 347 -15.64 14.04 2.33
CA TRP A 347 -16.20 13.04 1.41
C TRP A 347 -16.42 13.62 0.01
N PRO A 348 -16.42 12.76 -1.04
CA PRO A 348 -16.66 13.22 -2.41
C PRO A 348 -18.13 13.33 -2.81
N TYR A 349 -19.05 13.21 -1.84
CA TYR A 349 -20.49 13.22 -2.05
C TYR A 349 -21.16 14.49 -1.54
N PHE A 350 -22.11 15.01 -2.29
CA PHE A 350 -22.80 16.28 -2.02
C PHE A 350 -24.32 16.08 -2.04
N ARG A 351 -25.01 16.65 -1.05
CA ARG A 351 -26.46 16.49 -0.88
C ARG A 351 -27.21 17.54 -1.64
N PRO A 352 -28.24 17.19 -2.49
CA PRO A 352 -29.14 18.15 -3.11
C PRO A 352 -29.83 19.06 -2.08
N GLY A 353 -30.00 20.31 -2.45
CA GLY A 353 -30.63 21.34 -1.59
C GLY A 353 -29.63 22.00 -0.62
N THR A 354 -28.34 21.67 -0.68
CA THR A 354 -27.27 22.44 -0.03
C THR A 354 -26.71 23.48 -0.98
N LYS A 355 -26.19 24.58 -0.44
CA LYS A 355 -25.59 25.65 -1.26
C LYS A 355 -24.42 25.13 -2.09
N THR A 356 -23.58 24.28 -1.51
CA THR A 356 -22.44 23.67 -2.20
C THR A 356 -22.89 22.80 -3.36
N TYR A 357 -23.93 21.99 -3.17
CA TYR A 357 -24.49 21.18 -4.26
C TYR A 357 -25.00 22.03 -5.40
N GLU A 358 -25.85 23.06 -5.13
CA GLU A 358 -26.41 23.93 -6.16
C GLU A 358 -25.33 24.65 -6.97
N ASP A 359 -24.26 25.08 -6.31
CA ASP A 359 -23.13 25.72 -6.97
C ASP A 359 -22.36 24.74 -7.87
N MET A 360 -22.00 23.56 -7.36
CA MET A 360 -21.34 22.51 -8.14
C MET A 360 -22.19 22.03 -9.32
N ASP A 361 -23.50 21.92 -9.12
CA ASP A 361 -24.44 21.51 -10.13
C ASP A 361 -24.55 22.51 -11.29
N SER A 362 -24.58 23.80 -10.96
CA SER A 362 -24.61 24.88 -11.95
C SER A 362 -23.37 24.86 -12.87
N HIS A 363 -22.25 24.30 -12.40
CA HIS A 363 -20.99 24.15 -13.13
C HIS A 363 -20.82 22.77 -13.81
N GLY A 364 -21.74 21.84 -13.62
CA GLY A 364 -21.64 20.49 -14.18
C GLY A 364 -20.51 19.66 -13.58
N PHE A 365 -20.28 19.78 -12.27
CA PHE A 365 -19.17 19.13 -11.58
C PHE A 365 -19.49 17.74 -11.03
N PHE A 366 -20.65 17.18 -11.36
CA PHE A 366 -21.06 15.85 -10.91
C PHE A 366 -20.99 14.80 -12.02
N VAL A 367 -20.68 13.54 -11.65
CA VAL A 367 -20.70 12.42 -12.58
C VAL A 367 -22.14 12.11 -13.03
N ASP A 368 -23.06 11.90 -12.09
CA ASP A 368 -24.50 11.73 -12.34
C ASP A 368 -25.27 12.14 -11.08
N LYS A 369 -26.37 12.85 -11.29
CA LYS A 369 -27.25 13.34 -10.24
C LYS A 369 -28.38 12.34 -9.89
N THR A 370 -28.66 11.38 -10.75
CA THR A 370 -29.88 10.55 -10.67
C THR A 370 -29.64 9.18 -10.06
N LYS A 371 -28.38 8.73 -10.02
CA LYS A 371 -28.01 7.41 -9.50
C LYS A 371 -27.04 7.56 -8.35
N VAL A 372 -27.56 7.42 -7.16
CA VAL A 372 -26.75 7.42 -5.95
C VAL A 372 -26.64 6.00 -5.45
N GLY A 373 -25.42 5.61 -5.08
CA GLY A 373 -25.18 4.32 -4.44
C GLY A 373 -26.06 4.14 -3.21
N ALA A 374 -26.52 2.95 -2.98
CA ALA A 374 -27.54 2.63 -1.98
C ALA A 374 -27.05 2.81 -0.53
N PHE A 375 -25.73 2.87 -0.32
CA PHE A 375 -25.12 3.00 1.01
C PHE A 375 -25.23 4.39 1.64
N HIS A 376 -25.42 5.43 0.84
CA HIS A 376 -25.57 6.80 1.34
C HIS A 376 -27.01 7.26 1.18
N PRO A 377 -27.50 8.20 2.01
CA PRO A 377 -28.87 8.65 1.92
C PRO A 377 -29.22 8.98 0.47
N ALA A 378 -30.26 8.36 -0.04
CA ALA A 378 -30.70 8.50 -1.43
C ALA A 378 -30.65 9.96 -1.89
N GLY A 379 -30.06 10.23 -3.03
CA GLY A 379 -30.01 11.55 -3.63
C GLY A 379 -28.72 12.34 -3.48
N MET A 380 -27.62 11.79 -2.96
CA MET A 380 -26.31 12.49 -2.97
C MET A 380 -25.60 12.31 -4.32
N ALA A 381 -24.95 13.35 -4.81
CA ALA A 381 -24.19 13.34 -6.06
C ALA A 381 -22.69 13.18 -5.81
N LEU A 382 -22.05 12.35 -6.64
CA LEU A 382 -20.59 12.17 -6.65
C LEU A 382 -19.95 13.24 -7.52
N TYR A 383 -18.95 13.99 -7.01
CA TYR A 383 -18.23 14.94 -7.85
C TYR A 383 -17.36 14.21 -8.90
N ASP A 384 -17.23 14.82 -10.08
CA ASP A 384 -16.41 14.26 -11.15
C ASP A 384 -14.93 14.62 -10.96
N ALA A 385 -14.19 13.73 -10.30
CA ALA A 385 -12.76 13.90 -10.08
C ALA A 385 -11.94 13.92 -11.38
N PHE A 386 -12.51 13.51 -12.51
CA PHE A 386 -11.83 13.56 -13.81
C PHE A 386 -11.90 14.95 -14.44
N ASN A 387 -12.86 15.80 -14.02
CA ASN A 387 -12.95 17.17 -14.43
C ASN A 387 -11.93 18.06 -13.67
N PRO A 388 -10.96 18.71 -14.35
CA PRO A 388 -9.94 19.51 -13.69
C PRO A 388 -10.51 20.71 -12.91
N GLU A 389 -11.61 21.30 -13.37
CA GLU A 389 -12.24 22.43 -12.67
C GLU A 389 -13.02 21.96 -11.44
N ALA A 390 -13.64 20.78 -11.51
CA ALA A 390 -14.27 20.17 -10.34
C ALA A 390 -13.22 19.82 -9.25
N ARG A 391 -12.02 19.35 -9.64
CA ARG A 391 -10.91 19.11 -8.69
C ARG A 391 -10.46 20.40 -7.99
N LYS A 392 -10.31 21.51 -8.75
CA LYS A 392 -9.95 22.81 -8.18
C LYS A 392 -11.03 23.30 -7.20
N TYR A 393 -12.29 23.09 -7.56
CA TYR A 393 -13.42 23.48 -6.71
C TYR A 393 -13.48 22.62 -5.45
N TYR A 394 -13.26 21.31 -5.55
CA TYR A 394 -13.20 20.39 -4.41
C TYR A 394 -12.13 20.83 -3.39
N TRP A 395 -10.92 21.16 -3.86
CA TRP A 395 -9.90 21.74 -2.99
C TRP A 395 -10.32 23.12 -2.45
N HIS A 396 -10.92 23.98 -3.25
CA HIS A 396 -11.40 25.29 -2.79
C HIS A 396 -12.35 25.16 -1.58
N LEU A 397 -13.25 24.19 -1.58
CA LEU A 397 -14.13 23.91 -0.43
C LEU A 397 -13.33 23.56 0.81
N MET A 398 -12.35 22.67 0.69
CA MET A 398 -11.49 22.26 1.80
C MET A 398 -10.61 23.42 2.29
N ASP A 399 -10.06 24.21 1.39
CA ASP A 399 -9.25 25.38 1.72
C ASP A 399 -10.04 26.39 2.55
N GLN A 400 -11.23 26.75 2.08
CA GLN A 400 -12.04 27.78 2.74
C GLN A 400 -12.57 27.32 4.10
N ALA A 401 -13.03 26.09 4.21
CA ALA A 401 -13.69 25.57 5.40
C ALA A 401 -12.71 25.07 6.47
N LEU A 402 -11.56 24.51 6.06
CA LEU A 402 -10.70 23.69 6.92
C LEU A 402 -9.23 24.16 6.92
N PHE A 403 -8.59 24.30 5.75
CA PHE A 403 -7.17 24.62 5.69
C PHE A 403 -6.85 25.99 6.30
N LYS A 404 -7.69 26.98 6.00
CA LYS A 404 -7.52 28.37 6.49
C LYS A 404 -7.68 28.52 8.01
N ILE A 405 -8.39 27.61 8.67
CA ILE A 405 -8.49 27.59 10.12
C ILE A 405 -7.40 26.75 10.76
N GLY A 406 -6.50 26.14 9.95
CA GLY A 406 -5.30 25.48 10.46
C GLY A 406 -5.32 23.96 10.43
N VAL A 407 -6.36 23.28 9.93
CA VAL A 407 -6.39 21.79 9.81
C VAL A 407 -5.14 21.30 9.09
N ASP A 408 -4.57 20.18 9.56
CA ASP A 408 -3.23 19.72 9.18
C ASP A 408 -3.23 18.56 8.20
N ALA A 409 -4.27 17.73 8.23
CA ALA A 409 -4.32 16.48 7.47
C ALA A 409 -5.74 16.15 6.98
N TRP A 410 -5.81 15.32 5.95
CA TRP A 410 -7.04 15.03 5.22
C TRP A 410 -7.39 13.55 5.28
N TRP A 411 -8.60 13.24 5.71
CA TRP A 411 -9.16 11.90 5.59
C TRP A 411 -10.17 11.89 4.45
N LEU A 412 -9.78 11.32 3.32
CA LEU A 412 -10.63 11.19 2.13
C LEU A 412 -11.30 9.81 2.16
N ASP A 413 -12.47 9.77 2.75
CA ASP A 413 -13.27 8.57 2.84
C ASP A 413 -14.11 8.36 1.57
N THR A 414 -14.61 7.13 1.34
CA THR A 414 -15.47 6.76 0.21
C THR A 414 -14.89 7.05 -1.19
N THR A 415 -13.58 7.00 -1.34
CA THR A 415 -12.88 7.34 -2.58
C THR A 415 -12.80 6.23 -3.62
N GLU A 416 -13.34 5.06 -3.40
CA GLU A 416 -13.39 3.95 -4.37
C GLU A 416 -14.30 4.19 -5.60
N PRO A 417 -15.38 4.94 -5.72
CA PRO A 417 -16.47 5.30 -4.78
C PRO A 417 -17.24 4.06 -4.32
N GLU A 418 -17.66 4.08 -3.04
CA GLU A 418 -18.39 2.97 -2.43
C GLU A 418 -19.73 2.71 -3.10
N THR A 419 -20.02 1.44 -3.37
CA THR A 419 -21.30 0.99 -3.92
C THR A 419 -21.69 -0.35 -3.30
N GLU A 420 -23.00 -0.61 -3.16
CA GLU A 420 -23.47 -1.92 -2.69
C GLU A 420 -23.23 -3.05 -3.70
N ASP A 421 -23.19 -2.72 -4.99
CA ASP A 421 -23.03 -3.66 -6.08
C ASP A 421 -22.00 -3.14 -7.08
N ARG A 422 -20.98 -3.96 -7.33
CA ARG A 422 -19.93 -3.65 -8.31
C ARG A 422 -20.49 -3.37 -9.70
N GLU A 423 -21.56 -4.06 -10.12
CA GLU A 423 -22.13 -3.90 -11.45
C GLU A 423 -22.87 -2.57 -11.61
N THR A 424 -23.39 -2.03 -10.50
CA THR A 424 -24.13 -0.76 -10.47
C THR A 424 -23.25 0.42 -10.07
N ASN A 425 -21.93 0.24 -9.97
CA ASN A 425 -21.00 1.33 -9.66
C ASN A 425 -21.26 2.53 -10.58
N ILE A 426 -21.48 3.69 -9.96
CA ILE A 426 -21.84 4.93 -10.65
C ILE A 426 -20.84 5.31 -11.76
N LEU A 427 -19.55 5.06 -11.56
CA LEU A 427 -18.53 5.34 -12.59
C LEU A 427 -18.62 4.34 -13.74
N VAL A 428 -18.90 3.06 -13.45
CA VAL A 428 -18.99 2.03 -14.49
C VAL A 428 -20.16 2.28 -15.44
N THR A 429 -21.28 2.75 -14.90
CA THR A 429 -22.55 2.88 -15.66
C THR A 429 -22.72 4.25 -16.31
N ASN A 430 -21.87 5.23 -16.01
CA ASN A 430 -22.05 6.61 -16.47
C ASN A 430 -20.85 7.16 -17.24
N LYS A 431 -21.04 8.34 -17.81
CA LYS A 431 -19.97 9.14 -18.43
C LYS A 431 -19.40 10.10 -17.38
N THR A 432 -18.09 10.26 -17.44
CA THR A 432 -17.34 11.26 -16.72
C THR A 432 -16.88 12.36 -17.70
N TYR A 433 -16.19 13.37 -17.22
CA TYR A 433 -15.55 14.39 -18.07
C TYR A 433 -14.64 13.78 -19.15
N LEU A 434 -14.01 12.63 -18.86
CA LEU A 434 -13.13 11.93 -19.82
C LEU A 434 -13.88 10.96 -20.76
N GLY A 435 -15.21 10.89 -20.68
CA GLY A 435 -16.04 9.95 -21.44
C GLY A 435 -16.49 8.76 -20.61
N ASN A 436 -16.53 7.57 -21.21
CA ASN A 436 -17.03 6.36 -20.55
C ASN A 436 -16.27 6.06 -19.25
N GLY A 437 -16.97 6.13 -18.13
CA GLY A 437 -16.38 6.00 -16.80
C GLY A 437 -15.81 4.60 -16.51
N ALA A 438 -16.32 3.57 -17.16
CA ALA A 438 -15.78 2.21 -17.02
C ALA A 438 -14.29 2.08 -17.40
N ARG A 439 -13.78 2.98 -18.26
CA ARG A 439 -12.35 3.04 -18.58
C ARG A 439 -11.48 3.49 -17.42
N TYR A 440 -12.04 4.24 -16.48
CA TYR A 440 -11.30 5.00 -15.48
C TYR A 440 -11.69 4.66 -14.04
N VAL A 441 -12.58 3.70 -13.85
CA VAL A 441 -13.23 3.42 -12.55
C VAL A 441 -12.22 3.25 -11.40
N ASN A 442 -11.15 2.52 -11.60
CA ASN A 442 -10.15 2.26 -10.57
C ASN A 442 -9.26 3.49 -10.28
N MET A 443 -9.27 4.48 -11.15
CA MET A 443 -8.39 5.66 -11.04
C MET A 443 -9.02 6.83 -10.25
N TYR A 444 -10.27 6.73 -9.84
CA TYR A 444 -10.95 7.79 -9.12
C TYR A 444 -10.19 8.27 -7.86
N PRO A 445 -9.68 7.37 -6.98
CA PRO A 445 -8.91 7.77 -5.80
C PRO A 445 -7.60 8.50 -6.15
N LEU A 446 -6.95 8.15 -7.27
CA LEU A 446 -5.76 8.86 -7.74
C LEU A 446 -6.08 10.31 -8.08
N MET A 447 -7.21 10.54 -8.76
CA MET A 447 -7.62 11.89 -9.19
C MET A 447 -8.08 12.73 -8.00
N THR A 448 -8.80 12.14 -7.06
CA THR A 448 -9.27 12.83 -5.84
C THR A 448 -8.09 13.19 -4.93
N THR A 449 -7.15 12.28 -4.69
CA THR A 449 -5.95 12.59 -3.90
C THR A 449 -5.07 13.64 -4.59
N ALA A 450 -5.01 13.64 -5.94
CA ALA A 450 -4.29 14.65 -6.70
C ALA A 450 -4.91 16.05 -6.53
N ALA A 451 -6.25 16.16 -6.46
CA ALA A 451 -6.94 17.43 -6.22
C ALA A 451 -6.46 18.07 -4.90
N VAL A 452 -6.41 17.30 -3.83
CA VAL A 452 -6.02 17.77 -2.50
C VAL A 452 -4.52 18.05 -2.42
N TYR A 453 -3.68 17.13 -2.93
CA TYR A 453 -2.23 17.32 -2.94
C TYR A 453 -1.80 18.57 -3.69
N GLN A 454 -2.25 18.70 -4.94
CA GLN A 454 -1.91 19.86 -5.77
C GLN A 454 -2.48 21.16 -5.21
N GLY A 455 -3.69 21.10 -4.66
CA GLY A 455 -4.34 22.24 -4.06
C GLY A 455 -3.57 22.77 -2.84
N GLN A 456 -3.24 21.93 -1.88
CA GLN A 456 -2.48 22.34 -0.70
C GLN A 456 -1.06 22.78 -1.04
N ARG A 457 -0.37 22.06 -1.95
CA ARG A 457 0.97 22.47 -2.45
C ARG A 457 0.96 23.88 -3.07
N SER A 458 -0.13 24.22 -3.77
CA SER A 458 -0.29 25.56 -4.34
C SER A 458 -0.61 26.63 -3.30
N ALA A 459 -1.24 26.25 -2.20
CA ALA A 459 -1.64 27.16 -1.13
C ALA A 459 -0.50 27.44 -0.13
N SER A 460 0.36 26.44 0.14
CA SER A 460 1.44 26.57 1.16
C SER A 460 2.58 25.59 0.91
N ASP A 461 3.81 26.03 1.17
CA ASP A 461 5.02 25.22 1.25
C ASP A 461 5.49 24.97 2.70
N LYS A 462 4.74 25.45 3.69
CA LYS A 462 5.10 25.37 5.12
C LYS A 462 4.64 24.12 5.83
N LYS A 463 3.56 23.49 5.33
CA LYS A 463 2.99 22.26 5.88
C LYS A 463 3.05 21.16 4.82
N ARG A 464 3.63 20.01 5.14
CA ARG A 464 3.61 18.83 4.26
C ARG A 464 2.20 18.27 4.18
N VAL A 465 1.80 17.91 2.97
CA VAL A 465 0.51 17.26 2.73
C VAL A 465 0.54 15.87 3.37
N PHE A 466 -0.53 15.54 4.08
CA PHE A 466 -0.84 14.17 4.51
C PHE A 466 -2.28 13.86 4.18
N ILE A 467 -2.48 12.79 3.42
CA ILE A 467 -3.79 12.29 3.03
C ILE A 467 -3.93 10.85 3.51
N LEU A 468 -5.01 10.55 4.23
CA LEU A 468 -5.48 9.19 4.49
C LEU A 468 -6.67 8.94 3.58
N SER A 469 -6.55 8.07 2.58
CA SER A 469 -7.60 7.75 1.61
C SER A 469 -8.07 6.32 1.77
N ARG A 470 -9.39 6.05 1.70
CA ARG A 470 -9.90 4.68 1.81
C ARG A 470 -9.50 3.81 0.63
N SER A 471 -9.24 4.43 -0.51
CA SER A 471 -8.79 3.72 -1.70
C SER A 471 -7.58 4.39 -2.34
N ALA A 472 -6.90 3.64 -3.21
CA ALA A 472 -5.78 4.13 -4.00
C ALA A 472 -5.72 3.40 -5.35
N PHE A 473 -5.01 4.00 -6.28
CA PHE A 473 -4.65 3.37 -7.54
C PHE A 473 -3.15 3.56 -7.81
N ALA A 474 -2.61 2.90 -8.82
CA ALA A 474 -1.22 3.07 -9.23
C ALA A 474 -0.87 4.56 -9.36
N GLY A 475 0.22 5.00 -8.74
CA GLY A 475 0.65 6.40 -8.71
C GLY A 475 0.11 7.24 -7.55
N ALA A 476 -0.83 6.75 -6.73
CA ALA A 476 -1.38 7.51 -5.60
C ALA A 476 -0.32 7.90 -4.56
N GLN A 477 0.77 7.15 -4.44
CA GLN A 477 1.86 7.46 -3.51
C GLN A 477 2.46 8.85 -3.74
N ARG A 478 2.50 9.35 -5.00
CA ARG A 478 3.05 10.68 -5.31
C ARG A 478 2.20 11.84 -4.80
N ASN A 479 0.96 11.58 -4.43
CA ASN A 479 0.01 12.56 -3.90
C ASN A 479 0.04 12.64 -2.36
N ALA A 480 1.11 12.21 -1.71
CA ALA A 480 1.18 12.12 -0.25
C ALA A 480 0.03 11.30 0.36
N ALA A 481 -0.43 10.26 -0.34
CA ALA A 481 -1.54 9.44 0.07
C ALA A 481 -1.06 8.18 0.80
N ALA A 482 -1.54 8.02 2.01
CA ALA A 482 -1.57 6.77 2.77
C ALA A 482 -2.96 6.16 2.69
N VAL A 483 -3.10 4.87 3.01
CA VAL A 483 -4.39 4.19 3.06
C VAL A 483 -4.55 3.40 4.34
N TRP A 484 -5.80 3.00 4.62
CA TRP A 484 -6.09 2.01 5.65
C TRP A 484 -6.85 0.81 5.09
N SER A 485 -7.01 -0.19 5.92
CA SER A 485 -7.60 -1.48 5.51
C SER A 485 -9.10 -1.45 5.20
N GLY A 486 -9.76 -0.29 5.32
CA GLY A 486 -11.21 -0.15 5.19
C GLY A 486 -11.96 -0.64 6.45
N ASP A 487 -13.27 -0.80 6.35
CA ASP A 487 -14.18 -1.08 7.46
C ASP A 487 -14.19 -2.58 7.82
N VAL A 488 -13.07 -3.05 8.39
CA VAL A 488 -12.90 -4.46 8.76
C VAL A 488 -13.55 -4.80 10.09
N ASN A 489 -13.97 -6.06 10.25
CA ASN A 489 -14.55 -6.53 11.51
C ASN A 489 -13.53 -6.58 12.64
N SER A 490 -14.02 -6.41 13.87
CA SER A 490 -13.26 -6.47 15.11
C SER A 490 -13.12 -7.91 15.61
N ASP A 491 -12.44 -8.75 14.84
CA ASP A 491 -12.22 -10.16 15.17
C ASP A 491 -10.83 -10.68 14.73
N TRP A 492 -10.45 -11.83 15.28
CA TRP A 492 -9.17 -12.48 15.01
C TRP A 492 -9.00 -12.92 13.54
N THR A 493 -10.10 -13.22 12.85
CA THR A 493 -10.06 -13.64 11.44
C THR A 493 -9.66 -12.46 10.56
N PHE A 494 -10.24 -11.29 10.80
CA PHE A 494 -9.85 -10.09 10.08
C PHE A 494 -8.47 -9.58 10.49
N PHE A 495 -8.11 -9.68 11.77
CA PHE A 495 -6.74 -9.34 12.19
C PHE A 495 -5.68 -10.15 11.43
N ARG A 496 -5.85 -11.47 11.31
CA ARG A 496 -4.92 -12.31 10.51
C ARG A 496 -4.78 -11.84 9.07
N LYS A 497 -5.86 -11.39 8.45
CA LYS A 497 -5.86 -10.92 7.06
C LYS A 497 -5.14 -9.59 6.86
N GLN A 498 -5.00 -8.77 7.92
CA GLN A 498 -4.35 -7.47 7.82
C GLN A 498 -2.88 -7.57 7.43
N ILE A 499 -2.18 -8.59 7.90
CA ILE A 499 -0.75 -8.73 7.65
C ILE A 499 -0.48 -8.95 6.16
N PRO A 500 -1.02 -10.01 5.49
CA PRO A 500 -0.83 -10.18 4.06
C PRO A 500 -1.43 -9.06 3.21
N ALA A 501 -2.52 -8.42 3.64
CA ALA A 501 -3.11 -7.28 2.94
C ALA A 501 -2.17 -6.07 2.92
N GLY A 502 -1.62 -5.68 4.07
CA GLY A 502 -0.63 -4.61 4.16
C GLY A 502 0.67 -4.92 3.41
N LEU A 503 1.14 -6.17 3.45
CA LEU A 503 2.33 -6.60 2.72
C LEU A 503 2.14 -6.52 1.20
N ASN A 504 1.00 -6.99 0.68
CA ASN A 504 0.70 -6.92 -0.75
C ASN A 504 0.50 -5.47 -1.22
N TYR A 505 -0.13 -4.62 -0.40
CA TYR A 505 -0.22 -3.20 -0.69
C TYR A 505 1.17 -2.55 -0.77
N SER A 506 2.02 -2.79 0.22
CA SER A 506 3.36 -2.20 0.30
C SER A 506 4.26 -2.63 -0.86
N ILE A 507 4.29 -3.92 -1.21
CA ILE A 507 5.10 -4.43 -2.32
C ILE A 507 4.57 -3.97 -3.68
N SER A 508 3.30 -3.56 -3.78
CA SER A 508 2.72 -2.92 -4.99
C SER A 508 3.27 -1.51 -5.27
N GLY A 509 4.30 -1.07 -4.53
CA GLY A 509 4.96 0.21 -4.75
C GLY A 509 4.35 1.39 -3.97
N LEU A 510 3.31 1.16 -3.16
CA LEU A 510 2.64 2.16 -2.33
C LEU A 510 3.03 1.96 -0.85
N PRO A 511 3.97 2.76 -0.29
CA PRO A 511 4.69 2.39 0.93
C PRO A 511 3.93 2.68 2.25
N TYR A 512 2.88 3.51 2.21
CA TYR A 512 2.24 4.02 3.42
C TYR A 512 0.85 3.41 3.61
N TRP A 513 0.79 2.53 4.59
CA TRP A 513 -0.39 1.75 4.95
C TRP A 513 -0.61 1.75 6.46
N THR A 514 -1.85 1.66 6.87
CA THR A 514 -2.25 1.41 8.25
C THR A 514 -3.48 0.50 8.29
N THR A 515 -3.96 0.20 9.47
CA THR A 515 -5.21 -0.54 9.71
C THR A 515 -5.99 0.16 10.79
N ASP A 516 -7.28 -0.10 10.87
CA ASP A 516 -8.07 0.25 12.04
C ASP A 516 -7.72 -0.73 13.16
N ILE A 517 -6.85 -0.29 14.08
CA ILE A 517 -6.41 -1.14 15.17
C ILE A 517 -7.60 -1.52 16.05
N GLY A 518 -7.81 -2.82 16.19
CA GLY A 518 -8.94 -3.41 16.87
C GLY A 518 -10.16 -3.68 15.99
N GLY A 519 -10.07 -3.39 14.67
CA GLY A 519 -11.17 -3.45 13.71
C GLY A 519 -12.08 -2.22 13.76
N PHE A 520 -12.78 -1.93 12.66
CA PHE A 520 -13.74 -0.83 12.60
C PHE A 520 -15.12 -1.24 13.14
N VAL A 521 -15.66 -2.34 12.61
CA VAL A 521 -17.04 -2.76 12.90
C VAL A 521 -17.12 -3.39 14.27
N SER A 522 -17.84 -2.73 15.17
CA SER A 522 -18.08 -3.19 16.56
C SER A 522 -16.80 -3.16 17.42
N GLY A 523 -16.81 -3.92 18.47
CA GLY A 523 -15.76 -3.98 19.48
C GLY A 523 -16.27 -3.53 20.84
N ASN A 524 -15.95 -4.32 21.88
CA ASN A 524 -16.35 -4.02 23.24
C ASN A 524 -15.14 -3.95 24.16
N PRO A 525 -14.71 -2.74 24.59
CA PRO A 525 -13.60 -2.58 25.53
C PRO A 525 -13.77 -3.29 26.89
N ASP A 526 -15.00 -3.65 27.26
CA ASP A 526 -15.29 -4.40 28.49
C ASP A 526 -15.14 -5.91 28.35
N ASP A 527 -15.08 -6.42 27.11
CA ASP A 527 -14.86 -7.83 26.83
C ASP A 527 -13.36 -8.20 26.91
N PRO A 528 -12.95 -9.12 27.77
CA PRO A 528 -11.55 -9.55 27.90
C PRO A 528 -10.93 -10.09 26.62
N GLU A 529 -11.70 -10.85 25.80
CA GLU A 529 -11.20 -11.37 24.53
C GLU A 529 -10.94 -10.25 23.53
N TYR A 530 -11.83 -9.27 23.47
CA TYR A 530 -11.63 -8.10 22.62
C TYR A 530 -10.44 -7.23 23.10
N ARG A 531 -10.23 -7.10 24.43
CA ARG A 531 -9.02 -6.42 24.96
C ARG A 531 -7.74 -7.10 24.50
N GLU A 532 -7.69 -8.43 24.54
CA GLU A 532 -6.53 -9.18 24.01
C GLU A 532 -6.34 -8.93 22.52
N LEU A 533 -7.40 -9.01 21.70
CA LEU A 533 -7.39 -8.70 20.28
C LEU A 533 -6.83 -7.29 20.04
N PHE A 534 -7.34 -6.29 20.75
CA PHE A 534 -6.89 -4.91 20.60
C PHE A 534 -5.42 -4.73 20.95
N LEU A 535 -4.95 -5.33 22.05
CA LEU A 535 -3.54 -5.33 22.46
C LEU A 535 -2.64 -5.93 21.40
N ARG A 536 -2.98 -7.12 20.88
CA ARG A 536 -2.19 -7.80 19.84
C ARG A 536 -2.19 -7.04 18.52
N TRP A 537 -3.30 -6.42 18.17
CA TRP A 537 -3.40 -5.59 16.98
C TRP A 537 -2.60 -4.28 17.12
N PHE A 538 -2.62 -3.69 18.32
CA PHE A 538 -1.80 -2.50 18.60
C PHE A 538 -0.30 -2.80 18.54
N GLN A 539 0.13 -3.91 19.11
CA GLN A 539 1.52 -4.40 19.00
C GLN A 539 1.98 -4.54 17.54
N PHE A 540 1.12 -5.09 16.69
CA PHE A 540 1.36 -5.12 15.23
C PHE A 540 1.40 -3.72 14.64
N GLY A 541 0.47 -2.84 15.02
CA GLY A 541 0.35 -1.48 14.50
C GLY A 541 1.58 -0.61 14.76
N VAL A 542 2.31 -0.84 15.85
CA VAL A 542 3.57 -0.13 16.16
C VAL A 542 4.62 -0.30 15.05
N PHE A 543 4.60 -1.43 14.36
CA PHE A 543 5.50 -1.75 13.25
C PHE A 543 4.83 -1.62 11.87
N ASN A 544 3.73 -0.89 11.78
CA ASN A 544 3.19 -0.43 10.51
C ASN A 544 3.82 0.92 10.13
N PRO A 545 3.81 1.29 8.85
CA PRO A 545 4.26 2.62 8.43
C PRO A 545 3.59 3.75 9.23
N LEU A 546 2.32 3.62 9.54
CA LEU A 546 1.53 4.56 10.36
C LEU A 546 0.85 3.81 11.51
N LEU A 547 0.78 4.46 12.69
CA LEU A 547 0.18 3.90 13.90
C LEU A 547 -1.13 4.64 14.23
N ARG A 548 -2.28 4.02 13.94
CA ARG A 548 -3.60 4.64 14.10
C ARG A 548 -4.60 3.69 14.75
N VAL A 549 -5.24 4.13 15.83
CA VAL A 549 -6.43 3.46 16.37
C VAL A 549 -7.68 4.06 15.73
N HIS A 550 -8.67 3.23 15.39
CA HIS A 550 -9.97 3.67 14.91
C HIS A 550 -11.01 2.57 15.08
N GLY A 551 -12.28 2.95 15.10
CA GLY A 551 -13.41 2.03 15.00
C GLY A 551 -14.60 2.46 15.84
N THR A 552 -15.72 1.75 15.61
CA THR A 552 -16.91 1.83 16.44
C THR A 552 -16.75 0.94 17.67
N ARG A 553 -17.08 1.46 18.84
CA ARG A 553 -17.05 0.70 20.11
C ARG A 553 -18.38 0.82 20.80
N SER A 554 -18.76 -0.23 21.51
CA SER A 554 -20.03 -0.25 22.27
C SER A 554 -20.16 0.91 23.27
N THR A 555 -19.03 1.37 23.82
CA THR A 555 -18.93 2.49 24.76
C THR A 555 -18.67 3.85 24.09
N ASN A 556 -18.48 3.90 22.76
CA ASN A 556 -17.97 5.05 22.01
C ASN A 556 -16.61 5.54 22.53
N GLN A 557 -15.80 4.67 23.13
CA GLN A 557 -14.48 4.98 23.66
C GLN A 557 -13.43 4.11 22.95
N ASN A 558 -12.36 4.74 22.47
CA ASN A 558 -11.26 4.06 21.77
C ASN A 558 -9.89 4.64 22.13
N GLU A 559 -9.83 5.35 23.25
CA GLU A 559 -8.61 5.91 23.80
C GLU A 559 -7.83 4.82 24.54
N LEU A 560 -6.49 4.94 24.63
CA LEU A 560 -5.64 3.89 25.21
C LEU A 560 -6.00 3.54 26.67
N TRP A 561 -6.61 4.45 27.42
CA TRP A 561 -7.08 4.19 28.80
C TRP A 561 -8.45 3.47 28.87
N SER A 562 -9.15 3.30 27.76
CA SER A 562 -10.50 2.74 27.75
C SER A 562 -10.53 1.22 27.92
N TYR A 563 -9.38 0.56 27.85
CA TYR A 563 -9.24 -0.89 27.90
C TYR A 563 -8.84 -1.44 29.30
N GLY A 564 -8.89 -0.60 30.31
CA GLY A 564 -8.50 -0.92 31.68
C GLY A 564 -7.01 -0.72 31.97
N PRO A 565 -6.61 -0.66 33.26
CA PRO A 565 -5.29 -0.18 33.67
C PRO A 565 -4.13 -1.10 33.20
N GLU A 566 -4.33 -2.41 33.17
CA GLU A 566 -3.30 -3.35 32.71
C GLU A 566 -3.07 -3.21 31.20
N ALA A 567 -4.15 -3.15 30.42
CA ALA A 567 -4.07 -2.93 29.00
C ALA A 567 -3.47 -1.57 28.68
N GLN A 568 -3.88 -0.51 29.37
CA GLN A 568 -3.31 0.83 29.23
C GLN A 568 -1.79 0.83 29.41
N LYS A 569 -1.27 0.17 30.43
CA LYS A 569 0.18 0.07 30.68
C LYS A 569 0.91 -0.57 29.50
N ILE A 570 0.36 -1.64 28.94
CA ILE A 570 0.95 -2.35 27.79
C ILE A 570 0.90 -1.44 26.56
N LEU A 571 -0.25 -0.83 26.26
CA LEU A 571 -0.44 0.07 25.13
C LEU A 571 0.53 1.25 25.18
N VAL A 572 0.64 1.91 26.33
CA VAL A 572 1.55 3.06 26.53
C VAL A 572 3.00 2.63 26.35
N ASN A 573 3.39 1.46 26.82
CA ASN A 573 4.75 0.94 26.63
C ASN A 573 5.07 0.75 25.13
N PHE A 574 4.14 0.18 24.36
CA PHE A 574 4.34 0.00 22.91
C PHE A 574 4.30 1.32 22.15
N ASP A 575 3.48 2.24 22.59
CA ASP A 575 3.46 3.60 22.04
C ASP A 575 4.78 4.34 22.35
N THR A 576 5.29 4.25 23.57
CA THR A 576 6.64 4.75 23.92
C THR A 576 7.72 4.14 23.03
N LEU A 577 7.64 2.82 22.74
CA LEU A 577 8.57 2.19 21.77
C LEU A 577 8.47 2.85 20.39
N ARG A 578 7.26 3.13 19.90
CA ARG A 578 7.06 3.83 18.61
C ARG A 578 7.77 5.18 18.61
N TYR A 579 7.64 5.97 19.66
CA TYR A 579 8.28 7.28 19.78
C TYR A 579 9.80 7.18 19.91
N ARG A 580 10.32 6.21 20.63
CA ARG A 580 11.77 5.96 20.66
C ARG A 580 12.34 5.52 19.32
N LEU A 581 11.56 4.84 18.50
CA LEU A 581 11.93 4.43 17.14
C LEU A 581 11.67 5.50 16.06
N LEU A 582 11.17 6.70 16.40
CA LEU A 582 10.84 7.72 15.38
C LEU A 582 12.03 8.12 14.52
N LEU A 583 13.24 8.15 15.06
CA LEU A 583 14.46 8.42 14.28
C LEU A 583 14.71 7.34 13.22
N TYR A 584 14.57 6.09 13.62
CA TYR A 584 14.65 4.95 12.70
C TYR A 584 13.55 5.02 11.63
N ILE A 585 12.30 5.23 12.03
CA ILE A 585 11.13 5.28 11.15
C ILE A 585 11.23 6.46 10.18
N TYR A 586 11.63 7.63 10.66
CA TYR A 586 11.76 8.82 9.82
C TYR A 586 12.91 8.69 8.80
N SER A 587 14.00 8.00 9.18
CA SER A 587 15.08 7.66 8.25
C SER A 587 14.61 6.66 7.19
N LEU A 588 13.78 5.66 7.54
CA LEU A 588 13.14 4.77 6.55
C LEU A 588 12.20 5.53 5.61
N ALA A 589 11.48 6.53 6.12
CA ALA A 589 10.61 7.36 5.30
C ALA A 589 11.41 8.20 4.29
N TRP A 590 12.55 8.75 4.70
CA TRP A 590 13.47 9.41 3.77
C TRP A 590 14.01 8.44 2.71
N MET A 591 14.42 7.22 3.09
CA MET A 591 14.83 6.19 2.13
C MET A 591 13.68 5.84 1.15
N THR A 592 12.44 5.86 1.63
CA THR A 592 11.26 5.62 0.81
C THR A 592 11.11 6.68 -0.28
N THR A 593 11.27 7.95 0.09
CA THR A 593 11.18 9.08 -0.84
C THR A 593 12.37 9.15 -1.80
N SER A 594 13.60 8.99 -1.28
CA SER A 594 14.83 9.23 -2.05
C SER A 594 15.35 8.02 -2.82
N GLN A 595 15.08 6.79 -2.35
CA GLN A 595 15.66 5.56 -2.88
C GLN A 595 14.65 4.53 -3.35
N GLY A 596 13.34 4.79 -3.16
CA GLY A 596 12.28 3.85 -3.49
C GLY A 596 12.15 2.69 -2.50
N TYR A 597 12.67 2.82 -1.29
CA TYR A 597 12.59 1.81 -0.23
C TYR A 597 11.15 1.56 0.23
N THR A 598 10.88 0.38 0.77
CA THR A 598 9.56 0.02 1.32
C THR A 598 9.72 -0.41 2.78
N PRO A 599 9.13 0.33 3.77
CA PRO A 599 9.35 0.07 5.19
C PRO A 599 8.77 -1.24 5.71
N MET A 600 7.53 -1.59 5.31
CA MET A 600 6.87 -2.85 5.66
C MET A 600 7.09 -3.86 4.54
N ARG A 601 7.83 -4.94 4.81
CA ARG A 601 8.44 -5.80 3.79
C ARG A 601 8.10 -7.27 4.00
N GLY A 602 7.55 -7.95 3.01
CA GLY A 602 7.45 -9.41 3.03
C GLY A 602 8.84 -10.04 3.09
N LEU A 603 8.98 -11.15 3.80
CA LEU A 603 10.30 -11.81 3.99
C LEU A 603 11.02 -12.11 2.68
N VAL A 604 10.28 -12.39 1.61
CA VAL A 604 10.83 -12.64 0.28
C VAL A 604 11.62 -11.47 -0.30
N MET A 605 11.34 -10.24 0.14
CA MET A 605 12.04 -9.04 -0.36
C MET A 605 13.51 -9.02 0.11
N ASP A 606 13.79 -9.49 1.33
CA ASP A 606 15.13 -9.54 1.90
C ASP A 606 15.78 -10.93 1.78
N PHE A 607 14.97 -11.98 1.64
CA PHE A 607 15.42 -13.38 1.63
C PHE A 607 14.91 -14.11 0.38
N ARG A 608 15.06 -13.53 -0.80
CA ARG A 608 14.50 -13.99 -2.07
C ARG A 608 14.90 -15.44 -2.43
N THR A 609 16.10 -15.88 -2.08
CA THR A 609 16.61 -17.23 -2.34
C THR A 609 16.16 -18.25 -1.33
N ASP A 610 15.49 -17.85 -0.25
CA ASP A 610 14.91 -18.73 0.75
C ASP A 610 13.49 -19.12 0.37
N SER A 611 13.30 -20.33 -0.13
CA SER A 611 12.00 -20.83 -0.59
C SER A 611 10.91 -20.85 0.49
N ARG A 612 11.30 -20.89 1.77
CA ARG A 612 10.35 -20.82 2.90
C ARG A 612 9.83 -19.41 3.09
N ALA A 613 10.69 -18.41 2.92
CA ALA A 613 10.31 -17.01 3.03
C ALA A 613 9.24 -16.60 2.01
N ALA A 614 9.22 -17.21 0.83
CA ALA A 614 8.27 -16.94 -0.24
C ALA A 614 6.80 -17.15 0.16
N GLY A 615 6.50 -18.13 1.04
CA GLY A 615 5.14 -18.43 1.46
C GLY A 615 4.71 -17.81 2.80
N ILE A 616 5.59 -17.12 3.52
CA ILE A 616 5.29 -16.58 4.84
C ILE A 616 4.64 -15.19 4.70
N GLY A 617 3.35 -15.11 5.03
CA GLY A 617 2.56 -13.87 5.00
C GLY A 617 2.11 -13.38 6.37
N ASP A 618 2.57 -14.00 7.47
CA ASP A 618 2.21 -13.69 8.85
C ASP A 618 3.41 -13.22 9.70
N GLN A 619 4.54 -12.99 9.03
CA GLN A 619 5.76 -12.37 9.54
C GLN A 619 6.31 -11.43 8.49
N PHE A 620 6.98 -10.36 8.90
CA PHE A 620 7.52 -9.37 7.97
C PHE A 620 8.75 -8.66 8.56
N MET A 621 9.54 -8.04 7.67
CA MET A 621 10.57 -7.10 8.08
C MET A 621 9.99 -5.69 8.17
N PHE A 622 10.32 -4.98 9.25
CA PHE A 622 10.09 -3.55 9.37
C PHE A 622 11.43 -2.82 9.26
N GLY A 623 11.64 -2.22 8.10
CA GLY A 623 12.96 -1.77 7.68
C GLY A 623 13.95 -2.93 7.55
N PRO A 624 15.26 -2.65 7.51
CA PRO A 624 16.28 -3.69 7.34
C PRO A 624 16.55 -4.49 8.62
N ALA A 625 16.08 -4.02 9.79
CA ALA A 625 16.51 -4.52 11.08
C ALA A 625 15.51 -5.48 11.74
N PHE A 626 14.23 -5.13 11.80
CA PHE A 626 13.27 -5.84 12.65
C PHE A 626 12.51 -6.92 11.90
N LEU A 627 12.52 -8.15 12.41
CA LEU A 627 11.61 -9.23 12.06
C LEU A 627 10.45 -9.23 13.05
N VAL A 628 9.27 -8.91 12.56
CA VAL A 628 8.04 -8.76 13.33
C VAL A 628 7.16 -9.99 13.14
N SER A 629 6.72 -10.62 14.24
CA SER A 629 5.92 -11.85 14.20
C SER A 629 4.66 -11.71 15.05
N PRO A 630 3.59 -11.08 14.54
CA PRO A 630 2.37 -10.83 15.31
C PRO A 630 1.72 -12.12 15.84
N VAL A 631 1.11 -12.01 17.02
CA VAL A 631 0.25 -13.06 17.58
C VAL A 631 -1.17 -12.82 17.10
N THR A 632 -1.70 -13.75 16.32
CA THR A 632 -2.97 -13.59 15.62
C THR A 632 -4.05 -14.60 16.04
N GLU A 633 -3.87 -15.23 17.18
CA GLU A 633 -4.81 -16.18 17.75
C GLU A 633 -5.08 -15.84 19.23
N PRO A 634 -6.32 -16.02 19.72
CA PRO A 634 -6.66 -15.71 21.10
C PRO A 634 -6.02 -16.71 22.08
N GLY A 635 -5.65 -16.22 23.27
CA GLY A 635 -5.15 -17.03 24.36
C GLY A 635 -3.80 -17.72 24.11
N VAL A 636 -3.04 -17.25 23.11
CA VAL A 636 -1.76 -17.84 22.72
C VAL A 636 -0.60 -17.07 23.35
N TYR A 637 0.25 -17.77 24.12
CA TYR A 637 1.42 -17.18 24.78
C TYR A 637 2.76 -17.69 24.19
N THR A 638 2.67 -18.40 23.06
CA THR A 638 3.82 -18.90 22.29
C THR A 638 3.53 -18.76 20.81
N ARG A 639 4.44 -18.17 20.05
CA ARG A 639 4.30 -17.96 18.60
C ARG A 639 5.36 -18.76 17.86
N ARG A 640 4.94 -19.61 16.94
CA ARG A 640 5.87 -20.31 16.04
C ARG A 640 6.38 -19.34 14.97
N VAL A 641 7.69 -19.06 15.01
CA VAL A 641 8.34 -18.12 14.10
C VAL A 641 9.33 -18.83 13.18
N TYR A 642 9.54 -18.27 11.99
CA TYR A 642 10.62 -18.66 11.10
C TYR A 642 11.68 -17.54 11.11
N LEU A 643 12.92 -17.92 11.44
CA LEU A 643 14.08 -17.04 11.32
C LEU A 643 14.78 -17.36 9.99
N PRO A 644 14.79 -16.44 8.98
CA PRO A 644 15.53 -16.62 7.73
C PRO A 644 17.04 -16.70 7.97
N LYS A 645 17.81 -16.99 6.91
CA LYS A 645 19.26 -17.10 6.99
C LYS A 645 19.92 -15.79 7.40
N ALA A 646 20.20 -15.65 8.68
CA ALA A 646 20.99 -14.59 9.33
C ALA A 646 21.21 -15.00 10.80
N LYS A 647 21.99 -14.27 11.53
CA LYS A 647 22.01 -14.31 13.00
C LYS A 647 20.97 -13.30 13.52
N TRP A 648 20.20 -13.64 14.53
CA TRP A 648 19.09 -12.89 15.08
C TRP A 648 19.21 -12.70 16.58
N TYR A 649 18.89 -11.52 17.04
CA TYR A 649 18.76 -11.17 18.46
C TYR A 649 17.30 -11.06 18.83
N ASP A 650 16.87 -11.71 19.92
CA ASP A 650 15.58 -11.39 20.54
C ASP A 650 15.63 -9.98 21.13
N PHE A 651 14.71 -9.12 20.70
CA PHE A 651 14.69 -7.71 21.12
C PHE A 651 14.51 -7.53 22.63
N TRP A 652 13.82 -8.47 23.29
CA TRP A 652 13.44 -8.36 24.69
C TRP A 652 14.50 -8.91 25.65
N SER A 653 15.32 -9.82 25.23
CA SER A 653 16.29 -10.51 26.08
C SER A 653 17.74 -10.37 25.62
N GLY A 654 17.96 -10.03 24.33
CA GLY A 654 19.29 -10.03 23.73
C GLY A 654 19.83 -11.44 23.41
N ALA A 655 19.04 -12.49 23.64
CA ALA A 655 19.41 -13.86 23.28
C ALA A 655 19.63 -13.98 21.77
N VAL A 656 20.67 -14.72 21.38
CA VAL A 656 21.12 -14.85 19.99
C VAL A 656 20.68 -16.19 19.40
N PHE A 657 20.19 -16.16 18.17
CA PHE A 657 19.72 -17.32 17.44
C PHE A 657 20.31 -17.38 16.03
N GLU A 658 20.75 -18.56 15.62
CA GLU A 658 21.06 -18.81 14.21
C GLU A 658 19.77 -19.01 13.40
N GLY A 659 19.74 -18.44 12.18
CA GLY A 659 18.60 -18.52 11.29
C GLY A 659 18.45 -19.86 10.56
N GLN A 660 17.67 -19.87 9.46
CA GLN A 660 17.21 -21.03 8.69
C GLN A 660 16.42 -22.05 9.50
N ARG A 661 15.76 -21.66 10.58
CA ARG A 661 14.99 -22.55 11.45
C ARG A 661 13.64 -21.98 11.84
N ARG A 662 12.75 -22.88 12.23
CA ARG A 662 11.55 -22.53 12.99
C ARG A 662 11.81 -22.72 14.47
N MET A 663 11.22 -21.86 15.29
CA MET A 663 11.26 -21.96 16.74
C MET A 663 9.95 -21.44 17.33
N ASP A 664 9.68 -21.86 18.55
CA ASP A 664 8.58 -21.32 19.35
C ASP A 664 9.12 -20.17 20.21
N ALA A 665 8.64 -18.97 19.94
CA ALA A 665 9.01 -17.74 20.66
C ALA A 665 7.98 -17.46 21.75
N ALA A 666 8.43 -17.11 22.94
CA ALA A 666 7.55 -16.67 24.02
C ALA A 666 6.81 -15.40 23.62
N ALA A 667 5.51 -15.36 23.84
CA ALA A 667 4.62 -14.27 23.45
C ALA A 667 3.63 -13.92 24.59
N PRO A 668 4.10 -13.60 25.80
CA PRO A 668 3.19 -13.10 26.84
C PRO A 668 2.47 -11.86 26.33
N ILE A 669 1.36 -11.48 26.96
CA ILE A 669 0.47 -10.43 26.45
C ILE A 669 1.15 -9.05 26.30
N ASP A 670 2.17 -8.80 27.08
CA ASP A 670 2.99 -7.59 27.11
C ASP A 670 4.21 -7.64 26.15
N LYS A 671 4.34 -8.70 25.34
CA LYS A 671 5.45 -8.84 24.38
C LYS A 671 4.94 -9.32 23.01
N LEU A 672 5.47 -8.71 21.98
CA LEU A 672 5.39 -9.15 20.61
C LEU A 672 6.69 -9.90 20.28
N PRO A 673 6.67 -11.13 19.75
CA PRO A 673 7.88 -11.77 19.24
C PRO A 673 8.55 -10.89 18.16
N LEU A 674 9.66 -10.29 18.53
CA LEU A 674 10.42 -9.29 17.79
C LEU A 674 11.89 -9.66 17.80
N PHE A 675 12.46 -9.80 16.60
CA PHE A 675 13.87 -10.13 16.44
C PHE A 675 14.60 -9.05 15.64
N VAL A 676 15.86 -8.84 15.96
CA VAL A 676 16.72 -7.89 15.25
C VAL A 676 17.84 -8.66 14.55
N ARG A 677 18.03 -8.35 13.27
CA ARG A 677 19.07 -8.97 12.46
C ARG A 677 20.45 -8.48 12.89
N ALA A 678 21.43 -9.39 13.00
CA ALA A 678 22.82 -9.01 13.21
C ALA A 678 23.33 -8.08 12.10
N GLY A 679 24.21 -7.16 12.45
CA GLY A 679 24.65 -6.07 11.60
C GLY A 679 23.77 -4.81 11.73
N SER A 680 22.61 -4.89 12.38
CA SER A 680 21.73 -3.72 12.52
C SER A 680 22.32 -2.68 13.47
N ILE A 681 22.13 -1.42 13.10
CA ILE A 681 22.39 -0.24 13.95
C ILE A 681 21.06 0.51 14.09
N ILE A 682 20.52 0.57 15.30
CA ILE A 682 19.20 1.16 15.54
C ILE A 682 19.35 2.43 16.38
N PRO A 683 19.06 3.61 15.81
CA PRO A 683 19.00 4.84 16.58
C PRO A 683 17.67 4.90 17.34
N MET A 684 17.74 4.96 18.66
CA MET A 684 16.58 5.15 19.53
C MET A 684 16.67 6.54 20.19
N GLY A 685 15.61 7.33 19.98
CA GLY A 685 15.48 8.65 20.57
C GLY A 685 15.14 8.62 22.07
N PRO A 686 15.17 9.78 22.74
CA PRO A 686 14.63 9.92 24.08
C PRO A 686 13.11 9.67 24.10
N GLU A 687 12.58 9.35 25.28
CA GLU A 687 11.13 9.30 25.49
C GLU A 687 10.51 10.68 25.28
N LYS A 688 9.37 10.74 24.57
CA LYS A 688 8.69 11.98 24.19
C LYS A 688 7.18 11.81 24.27
N GLU A 689 6.47 12.90 24.57
CA GLU A 689 5.00 12.95 24.52
C GLU A 689 4.47 13.32 23.12
N TRP A 690 5.30 13.96 22.28
CA TRP A 690 5.03 14.21 20.84
C TRP A 690 6.35 14.29 20.08
N SER A 691 6.31 14.11 18.78
CA SER A 691 7.50 13.91 17.93
C SER A 691 8.54 15.04 18.00
N THR A 692 8.11 16.27 18.30
CA THR A 692 8.96 17.48 18.34
C THR A 692 9.08 18.09 19.74
N GLU A 693 8.72 17.37 20.81
CA GLU A 693 8.73 17.87 22.20
C GLU A 693 10.08 18.44 22.62
N LYS A 694 11.14 17.76 22.28
CA LYS A 694 12.52 18.11 22.62
C LYS A 694 13.47 17.60 21.55
N PRO A 695 14.69 18.14 21.47
CA PRO A 695 15.71 17.63 20.57
C PRO A 695 15.92 16.12 20.72
N ASP A 696 16.28 15.45 19.61
CA ASP A 696 16.67 14.05 19.61
C ASP A 696 18.12 13.91 20.12
N ASP A 697 18.31 14.19 21.41
CA ASP A 697 19.59 14.12 22.11
C ASP A 697 19.38 13.79 23.60
N PRO A 698 20.10 12.82 24.19
CA PRO A 698 21.03 11.91 23.51
C PRO A 698 20.32 10.85 22.67
N ILE A 699 20.99 10.35 21.61
CA ILE A 699 20.55 9.21 20.83
C ILE A 699 21.23 7.94 21.33
N GLU A 700 20.46 6.90 21.65
CA GLU A 700 20.99 5.57 21.93
C GLU A 700 21.16 4.80 20.64
N LEU A 701 22.42 4.45 20.30
CA LEU A 701 22.73 3.60 19.14
C LEU A 701 22.91 2.16 19.61
N ARG A 702 21.94 1.31 19.31
CA ARG A 702 22.03 -0.13 19.56
C ARG A 702 22.68 -0.83 18.39
N VAL A 703 23.84 -1.45 18.62
CA VAL A 703 24.63 -2.18 17.60
C VAL A 703 24.48 -3.69 17.87
N TYR A 704 23.97 -4.40 16.88
CA TYR A 704 23.72 -5.86 16.92
C TYR A 704 24.84 -6.57 16.15
N ARG A 705 25.84 -7.06 16.86
CA ARG A 705 27.07 -7.66 16.30
C ARG A 705 26.80 -8.99 15.57
N GLY A 706 27.76 -9.50 14.81
CA GLY A 706 27.71 -10.80 14.13
C GLY A 706 27.50 -10.74 12.62
N ALA A 707 27.49 -9.55 12.06
CA ALA A 707 27.59 -9.22 10.63
C ALA A 707 27.93 -7.75 10.48
N ASP A 708 28.50 -7.37 9.34
CA ASP A 708 28.68 -5.97 8.96
C ASP A 708 27.32 -5.29 8.78
N GLY A 709 27.25 -3.98 9.01
CA GLY A 709 26.02 -3.26 8.83
C GLY A 709 26.15 -1.76 8.69
N ASP A 710 25.15 -1.19 8.02
CA ASP A 710 25.06 0.25 7.73
C ASP A 710 23.68 0.78 8.13
N PHE A 711 23.65 2.02 8.60
CA PHE A 711 22.43 2.79 8.77
C PHE A 711 22.69 4.26 8.51
N THR A 712 21.78 4.92 7.81
CA THR A 712 21.82 6.37 7.59
C THR A 712 20.74 7.05 8.39
N LEU A 713 21.12 7.82 9.40
CA LEU A 713 20.24 8.72 10.14
C LEU A 713 19.95 9.94 9.28
N TYR A 714 18.67 10.25 9.12
CA TYR A 714 18.18 11.42 8.40
C TYR A 714 17.49 12.40 9.36
N GLU A 715 17.70 13.68 9.18
CA GLU A 715 17.06 14.77 9.93
C GLU A 715 16.83 15.98 9.03
N ASP A 716 15.72 16.68 9.28
CA ASP A 716 15.33 17.94 8.63
C ASP A 716 14.52 18.84 9.60
N GLU A 717 13.85 19.84 9.08
CA GLU A 717 12.99 20.76 9.87
C GLU A 717 11.71 20.12 10.43
N ASN A 718 11.49 18.81 10.25
CA ASN A 718 10.34 17.99 10.65
C ASN A 718 9.05 18.26 9.88
N ASP A 719 8.89 19.41 9.24
CA ASP A 719 7.76 19.77 8.37
C ASP A 719 8.23 20.79 7.31
N GLY A 720 7.35 21.24 6.39
CA GLY A 720 7.69 22.09 5.27
C GLY A 720 8.48 21.37 4.17
N TYR A 721 8.78 22.06 3.07
CA TYR A 721 9.35 21.46 1.85
C TYR A 721 10.78 21.89 1.55
N ASN A 722 11.50 22.40 2.54
CA ASN A 722 12.90 22.79 2.35
C ASN A 722 13.81 21.57 2.09
N TYR A 723 13.39 20.37 2.54
CA TYR A 723 14.12 19.12 2.23
C TYR A 723 14.21 18.85 0.71
N GLU A 724 13.24 19.30 -0.09
CA GLU A 724 13.28 19.23 -1.57
C GLU A 724 14.37 20.16 -2.18
N LYS A 725 14.92 21.08 -1.36
CA LYS A 725 15.97 22.03 -1.69
C LYS A 725 17.26 21.70 -0.93
N ASP A 726 17.47 20.43 -0.61
CA ASP A 726 18.64 19.90 0.12
C ASP A 726 18.82 20.44 1.56
N ALA A 727 17.77 21.03 2.17
CA ALA A 727 17.82 21.45 3.58
C ALA A 727 17.51 20.26 4.51
N TYR A 728 18.47 19.36 4.62
CA TYR A 728 18.46 18.21 5.53
C TYR A 728 19.89 17.80 5.87
N ALA A 729 20.06 16.93 6.85
CA ALA A 729 21.33 16.34 7.20
C ALA A 729 21.25 14.82 7.29
N THR A 730 22.36 14.16 6.95
CA THR A 730 22.52 12.72 7.11
C THR A 730 23.81 12.39 7.85
N ILE A 731 23.76 11.33 8.68
CA ILE A 731 24.91 10.75 9.37
C ILE A 731 24.90 9.26 9.08
N GLN A 732 25.96 8.74 8.46
CA GLN A 732 26.11 7.32 8.19
C GLN A 732 26.77 6.65 9.39
N PHE A 733 26.20 5.54 9.85
CA PHE A 733 26.79 4.61 10.80
C PHE A 733 27.24 3.36 10.05
N HIS A 734 28.42 2.86 10.38
CA HIS A 734 28.96 1.63 9.80
C HIS A 734 29.55 0.76 10.92
N TRP A 735 29.11 -0.50 10.99
CA TRP A 735 29.71 -1.53 11.84
C TRP A 735 30.49 -2.52 11.00
N ASP A 736 31.79 -2.60 11.25
CA ASP A 736 32.68 -3.66 10.73
C ASP A 736 32.80 -4.76 11.79
N ASP A 737 32.14 -5.89 11.53
CA ASP A 737 32.09 -6.99 12.50
C ASP A 737 33.42 -7.72 12.61
N ALA A 738 34.20 -7.85 11.54
CA ALA A 738 35.51 -8.47 11.56
C ALA A 738 36.51 -7.62 12.33
N GLY A 739 36.51 -6.30 12.10
CA GLY A 739 37.35 -5.34 12.81
C GLY A 739 36.82 -4.92 14.18
N GLN A 740 35.61 -5.36 14.55
CA GLN A 740 34.88 -4.94 15.76
C GLN A 740 34.92 -3.43 15.93
N SER A 741 34.55 -2.68 14.88
CA SER A 741 34.69 -1.24 14.85
C SER A 741 33.38 -0.57 14.41
N LEU A 742 32.93 0.42 15.22
CA LEU A 742 31.83 1.31 14.85
C LEU A 742 32.40 2.63 14.34
N THR A 743 31.97 3.00 13.13
CA THR A 743 32.26 4.31 12.53
C THR A 743 30.98 5.16 12.50
N ILE A 744 31.04 6.34 13.08
CA ILE A 744 30.09 7.41 12.91
C ILE A 744 30.69 8.36 11.88
N GLY A 745 30.14 8.40 10.66
CA GLY A 745 30.67 9.15 9.54
C GLY A 745 30.57 10.67 9.69
N ASP A 746 31.11 11.41 8.75
CA ASP A 746 30.90 12.86 8.66
C ASP A 746 29.41 13.16 8.44
N ARG A 747 28.90 14.19 9.14
CA ARG A 747 27.58 14.73 8.86
C ARG A 747 27.58 15.43 7.51
N LYS A 748 26.63 15.06 6.64
CA LYS A 748 26.43 15.66 5.32
C LYS A 748 25.16 16.49 5.32
N GLY A 749 25.25 17.71 4.77
CA GLY A 749 24.13 18.64 4.70
C GLY A 749 23.88 19.43 5.97
N GLN A 750 22.87 20.30 5.92
CA GLN A 750 22.46 21.17 7.03
C GLN A 750 21.03 21.65 6.84
N PHE A 751 20.37 22.04 7.91
CA PHE A 751 19.03 22.61 7.90
C PHE A 751 18.84 23.59 9.07
N PRO A 752 17.90 24.53 9.00
CA PRO A 752 17.60 25.44 10.11
C PRO A 752 17.18 24.69 11.39
N GLY A 753 17.78 25.06 12.52
CA GLY A 753 17.50 24.42 13.81
C GLY A 753 18.27 23.10 14.06
N MET A 754 19.16 22.69 13.15
CA MET A 754 19.99 21.51 13.32
C MET A 754 20.90 21.63 14.57
N LEU A 755 20.99 20.56 15.37
CA LEU A 755 21.94 20.49 16.48
C LEU A 755 23.39 20.50 15.95
N ALA A 756 24.19 21.47 16.41
CA ALA A 756 25.59 21.54 16.04
C ALA A 756 26.41 20.38 16.65
N GLU A 757 26.12 20.07 17.90
CA GLU A 757 26.72 18.98 18.67
C GLU A 757 25.64 18.03 19.16
N ARG A 758 26.04 16.77 19.40
CA ARG A 758 25.12 15.69 19.76
C ARG A 758 25.82 14.63 20.58
N THR A 759 25.10 13.99 21.45
CA THR A 759 25.59 12.87 22.25
C THR A 759 25.01 11.56 21.74
N PHE A 760 25.90 10.63 21.38
CA PHE A 760 25.50 9.23 21.12
C PHE A 760 25.87 8.37 22.33
N ARG A 761 24.89 7.60 22.81
CA ARG A 761 25.04 6.55 23.82
C ARG A 761 25.13 5.22 23.06
N ILE A 762 26.32 4.67 22.95
CA ILE A 762 26.56 3.44 22.21
C ILE A 762 26.29 2.24 23.09
N VAL A 763 25.53 1.29 22.59
CA VAL A 763 25.18 0.07 23.26
C VAL A 763 25.40 -1.12 22.32
N PHE A 764 26.38 -1.97 22.66
CA PHE A 764 26.61 -3.23 21.95
C PHE A 764 25.70 -4.30 22.55
N VAL A 765 24.62 -4.60 21.88
CA VAL A 765 23.55 -5.46 22.40
C VAL A 765 24.08 -6.84 22.72
N ALA A 766 23.73 -7.32 23.92
CA ALA A 766 24.02 -8.63 24.44
C ALA A 766 22.87 -9.13 25.30
N GLU A 767 22.98 -10.35 25.83
CA GLU A 767 21.99 -10.90 26.74
C GLU A 767 21.78 -9.99 27.96
N ASN A 768 20.54 -9.54 28.17
CA ASN A 768 20.11 -8.59 29.20
C ASN A 768 20.82 -7.22 29.19
N HIS A 769 21.42 -6.83 28.05
CA HIS A 769 22.06 -5.51 27.88
C HIS A 769 21.62 -4.85 26.58
N GLY A 770 21.13 -3.63 26.63
CA GLY A 770 20.60 -2.89 25.49
C GLY A 770 19.29 -3.49 24.92
N VAL A 771 18.44 -4.04 25.78
CA VAL A 771 17.24 -4.78 25.41
C VAL A 771 15.97 -4.03 25.75
N GLY A 772 14.87 -4.38 25.08
CA GLY A 772 13.53 -3.86 25.36
C GLY A 772 13.37 -2.36 25.09
N ILE A 773 12.40 -1.75 25.75
CA ILE A 773 11.93 -0.38 25.45
C ILE A 773 12.80 0.68 26.13
N GLN A 774 13.19 0.44 27.37
CA GLN A 774 13.85 1.44 28.19
C GLN A 774 15.27 1.78 27.69
N PRO A 775 15.72 3.03 27.87
CA PRO A 775 17.11 3.37 27.60
C PRO A 775 18.06 2.54 28.46
N GLU A 776 19.18 2.08 27.86
CA GLU A 776 20.20 1.38 28.61
C GLU A 776 20.83 2.32 29.66
N SER A 777 20.78 1.92 30.92
CA SER A 777 21.28 2.73 32.04
C SER A 777 22.81 2.91 31.99
N LYS A 778 23.53 1.89 31.49
CA LYS A 778 24.97 1.85 31.40
C LYS A 778 25.41 1.60 29.96
N PRO A 779 25.43 2.62 29.08
CA PRO A 779 25.94 2.46 27.73
C PRO A 779 27.40 2.07 27.75
N ASP A 780 27.85 1.30 26.76
CA ASP A 780 29.25 0.86 26.65
C ASP A 780 30.17 2.04 26.37
N LYS A 781 29.65 3.06 25.66
CA LYS A 781 30.42 4.29 25.37
C LYS A 781 29.50 5.50 25.21
N ILE A 782 30.00 6.66 25.60
CA ILE A 782 29.37 7.96 25.32
C ILE A 782 30.28 8.71 24.35
N VAL A 783 29.70 9.17 23.23
CA VAL A 783 30.40 9.88 22.17
C VAL A 783 29.79 11.25 21.98
N HIS A 784 30.60 12.31 22.18
CA HIS A 784 30.22 13.67 21.82
C HIS A 784 30.61 13.91 20.36
N TYR A 785 29.63 14.18 19.53
CA TYR A 785 29.78 14.26 18.07
C TYR A 785 29.51 15.68 17.59
N SER A 786 30.48 16.27 16.90
CA SER A 786 30.42 17.63 16.36
C SER A 786 30.35 17.66 14.80
N GLY A 787 29.93 16.58 14.20
CA GLY A 787 29.77 16.49 12.73
C GLY A 787 30.98 15.90 12.01
N LYS A 788 32.06 15.50 12.71
CA LYS A 788 33.23 14.86 12.12
C LYS A 788 33.31 13.38 12.42
N GLN A 789 33.83 12.61 11.46
CA GLN A 789 33.95 11.16 11.58
C GLN A 789 34.69 10.75 12.85
N ILE A 790 34.16 9.77 13.54
CA ILE A 790 34.77 9.11 14.68
C ILE A 790 34.64 7.59 14.50
N SER A 791 35.75 6.88 14.70
CA SER A 791 35.75 5.42 14.71
C SER A 791 36.32 4.91 16.03
N PHE A 792 35.79 3.83 16.53
CA PHE A 792 36.25 3.22 17.78
C PHE A 792 35.83 1.75 17.87
N THR A 793 36.56 1.01 18.69
CA THR A 793 36.23 -0.37 19.09
C THR A 793 35.46 -0.37 20.41
N PRO A 794 34.71 -1.44 20.74
CA PRO A 794 34.00 -1.64 22.00
C PRO A 794 34.88 -1.49 23.23
#